data_5a691a7f3c53fa1aaab617b7890b7281
#
_entry.id   5a691a7f3c53fa1aaab617b7890b7281
#
_cell.length_a   1.000
_cell.length_b   1.000
_cell.length_c   1.000
_cell.angle_alpha   90.00
_cell.angle_beta   90.00
_cell.angle_gamma   90.00
#
_symmetry.space_group_name_H-M   'P 1'
#
loop_
_entity.id
_entity.type
_entity.pdbx_description
1 polymer ?
#
loop_
_entity_poly.entity_id
_entity_poly.type
_entity_poly.pdbx_seq_one_letter_code
_entity_poly.pdbx_strand_id
1 'polypeptide(L)'
;VNRLGRETSAYLRQHMHNPVDWYPWGEAALTAARGGDRPLLVSIGYSACHWCHVMERESFEDPDTAVLMNRLFVNVKVDREERPDVDRLYMDFLLRTSGHGGWPLTVFCTPDGRPFYAGTYFPPERRHGMPAFREVLDAVAEAWSTRREELEESASRAVTALAQRPRGVAAAVPGAGSLGAVAARLMAGADREHGGFGGAPKFPTSPALAALLAAVDVLPAAQGADVLGHVTHTCREMARRGLFDHLGGGFHRYCVDAEWTIPHFEKMLYDQGQLLAVYAETWRRHHAAGGEPPEADDDLVWPVRETVAWLRREMAAPGGGFFASQDADSEGEEGRYYVWTPGEIRTALGPEAGAAFCAAYGVTEEGNFEHGTTHLVDRTRDPRSERSAERAALRAIRSRRVPPGTDRKRVASWNAWAVSGLARAGSVLGDAAMLAEAGATARFVLERMRDERGRLLHVYDDGGGRGLGFLEDAAALLGAVLDLFRAGAPAAGEAGWLAVAVEIATDLVMRFWDADEAELFLSPSDGEALVHRPRPEPDGATPHAAGQAAVGLLRAAALAGRRDWEQVVERLLRSHAFAIERLPEGHPTLARAAALAERGVSVAVVAGEPGDPGVVALADRARRLLGPEDAVVVAAPGAPPAGLDPSWLAGREPVGGRPTAWVCRGTSCSLPVTDPGHLAPLAPQP
;
A
#
# COMPACT_ATOMS: atom_id res chain seq x y z
N VAL A 1 21.91 17.96 -20.96
CA VAL A 1 21.15 17.68 -19.74
C VAL A 1 20.09 18.76 -19.61
N ASN A 2 18.82 18.38 -19.61
CA ASN A 2 17.68 19.28 -19.41
C ASN A 2 17.48 19.61 -17.91
N ARG A 3 16.38 20.31 -17.53
CA ARG A 3 16.12 20.74 -16.15
C ARG A 3 15.99 19.58 -15.17
N LEU A 4 15.52 18.41 -15.62
CA LEU A 4 15.32 17.22 -14.77
C LEU A 4 16.62 16.67 -14.16
N GLY A 5 17.78 17.03 -14.71
CA GLY A 5 19.07 16.67 -14.11
C GLY A 5 19.35 17.29 -12.74
N ARG A 6 18.53 18.26 -12.29
CA ARG A 6 18.60 18.88 -10.96
C ARG A 6 17.63 18.26 -9.96
N GLU A 7 16.73 17.41 -10.47
CA GLU A 7 15.73 16.74 -9.63
C GLU A 7 16.36 15.56 -8.88
N THR A 8 15.72 15.15 -7.79
CA THR A 8 16.16 14.04 -6.96
C THR A 8 15.42 12.74 -7.29
N SER A 9 14.21 12.83 -7.89
CA SER A 9 13.46 11.67 -8.38
C SER A 9 14.29 10.86 -9.36
N ALA A 10 14.42 9.56 -9.11
CA ALA A 10 15.09 8.63 -10.03
C ALA A 10 14.40 8.64 -11.40
N TYR A 11 13.07 8.64 -11.41
CA TYR A 11 12.27 8.70 -12.63
C TYR A 11 12.50 9.98 -13.44
N LEU A 12 12.48 11.14 -12.81
CA LEU A 12 12.76 12.41 -13.52
C LEU A 12 14.17 12.43 -14.06
N ARG A 13 15.15 11.96 -13.30
CA ARG A 13 16.56 11.91 -13.73
C ARG A 13 16.82 10.94 -14.87
N GLN A 14 16.06 9.85 -15.01
CA GLN A 14 16.13 8.98 -16.19
C GLN A 14 15.94 9.79 -17.48
N HIS A 15 15.02 10.75 -17.48
CA HIS A 15 14.70 11.60 -18.63
C HIS A 15 15.63 12.83 -18.80
N MET A 16 16.67 13.01 -18.00
CA MET A 16 17.52 14.22 -18.02
C MET A 16 18.34 14.37 -19.31
N HIS A 17 18.56 13.29 -20.04
CA HIS A 17 19.31 13.27 -21.31
C HIS A 17 18.43 13.32 -22.54
N ASN A 18 17.11 13.22 -22.39
CA ASN A 18 16.20 13.36 -23.52
C ASN A 18 16.39 14.73 -24.21
N PRO A 19 16.28 14.82 -25.55
CA PRO A 19 16.32 16.10 -26.29
C PRO A 19 15.10 16.97 -26.02
N VAL A 20 14.05 16.45 -25.37
CA VAL A 20 12.87 17.23 -24.94
C VAL A 20 13.26 18.18 -23.81
N ASP A 21 12.81 19.44 -23.90
CA ASP A 21 13.00 20.48 -22.87
C ASP A 21 11.99 20.29 -21.73
N TRP A 22 12.22 19.26 -20.93
CA TRP A 22 11.37 18.90 -19.82
C TRP A 22 11.45 19.88 -18.64
N TYR A 23 10.31 20.24 -18.10
CA TYR A 23 10.13 20.86 -16.79
C TYR A 23 9.67 19.82 -15.78
N PRO A 24 10.08 19.85 -14.51
CA PRO A 24 9.33 19.24 -13.44
C PRO A 24 8.00 19.99 -13.25
N TRP A 25 7.00 19.35 -12.64
CA TRP A 25 5.75 20.04 -12.28
C TRP A 25 6.02 21.16 -11.29
N GLY A 26 5.42 22.32 -11.53
CA GLY A 26 5.51 23.47 -10.64
C GLY A 26 5.34 24.81 -11.35
N GLU A 27 5.44 25.90 -10.60
CA GLU A 27 5.16 27.26 -11.07
C GLU A 27 6.04 27.70 -12.25
N ALA A 28 7.26 27.17 -12.34
CA ALA A 28 8.16 27.50 -13.47
C ALA A 28 7.58 27.02 -14.82
N ALA A 29 6.99 25.83 -14.85
CA ALA A 29 6.34 25.29 -16.04
C ALA A 29 5.06 26.08 -16.39
N LEU A 30 4.22 26.36 -15.40
CA LEU A 30 2.99 27.12 -15.57
C LEU A 30 3.27 28.56 -16.03
N THR A 31 4.29 29.21 -15.47
CA THR A 31 4.72 30.56 -15.89
C THR A 31 5.25 30.55 -17.32
N ALA A 32 6.04 29.54 -17.71
CA ALA A 32 6.52 29.40 -19.08
C ALA A 32 5.38 29.18 -20.08
N ALA A 33 4.37 28.38 -19.71
CA ALA A 33 3.19 28.14 -20.53
C ALA A 33 2.35 29.40 -20.72
N ARG A 34 2.08 30.12 -19.64
CA ARG A 34 1.34 31.41 -19.69
C ARG A 34 2.10 32.48 -20.48
N GLY A 35 3.40 32.62 -20.23
CA GLY A 35 4.22 33.61 -20.89
C GLY A 35 4.44 33.35 -22.40
N GLY A 36 4.47 32.09 -22.81
CA GLY A 36 4.61 31.66 -24.19
C GLY A 36 3.28 31.43 -24.91
N ASP A 37 2.16 31.54 -24.21
CA ASP A 37 0.81 31.20 -24.68
C ASP A 37 0.74 29.80 -25.32
N ARG A 38 1.41 28.82 -24.70
CA ARG A 38 1.49 27.44 -25.17
C ARG A 38 0.79 26.47 -24.23
N PRO A 39 0.09 25.46 -24.74
CA PRO A 39 -0.50 24.43 -23.90
C PRO A 39 0.59 23.61 -23.22
N LEU A 40 0.25 23.00 -22.07
CA LEU A 40 1.12 22.05 -21.40
C LEU A 40 0.94 20.66 -22.02
N LEU A 41 2.05 19.94 -22.19
CA LEU A 41 2.08 18.48 -22.38
C LEU A 41 2.62 17.88 -21.09
N VAL A 42 1.77 17.20 -20.33
CA VAL A 42 2.11 16.58 -19.04
C VAL A 42 2.26 15.09 -19.26
N SER A 43 3.45 14.55 -19.00
CA SER A 43 3.73 13.10 -19.07
C SER A 43 4.02 12.59 -17.67
N ILE A 44 3.20 11.64 -17.20
CA ILE A 44 3.23 11.09 -15.84
C ILE A 44 3.59 9.61 -15.89
N GLY A 45 4.46 9.18 -14.99
CA GLY A 45 4.87 7.79 -14.84
C GLY A 45 5.63 7.57 -13.54
N TYR A 46 6.40 6.51 -13.45
CA TYR A 46 7.22 6.16 -12.29
C TYR A 46 8.43 5.33 -12.71
N SER A 47 9.42 5.20 -11.81
CA SER A 47 10.75 4.68 -12.12
C SER A 47 10.73 3.25 -12.66
N ALA A 48 9.92 2.37 -12.09
CA ALA A 48 9.81 0.97 -12.47
C ALA A 48 8.80 0.69 -13.61
N CYS A 49 8.25 1.73 -14.27
CA CYS A 49 7.21 1.61 -15.28
C CYS A 49 7.76 1.17 -16.64
N HIS A 50 7.62 -0.10 -17.01
CA HIS A 50 8.09 -0.65 -18.29
C HIS A 50 7.60 0.14 -19.52
N TRP A 51 6.29 0.39 -19.64
CA TRP A 51 5.74 1.14 -20.78
C TRP A 51 6.16 2.61 -20.81
N CYS A 52 6.55 3.19 -19.67
CA CYS A 52 7.15 4.53 -19.65
C CYS A 52 8.53 4.52 -20.29
N HIS A 53 9.35 3.48 -20.05
CA HIS A 53 10.65 3.28 -20.71
C HIS A 53 10.50 3.00 -22.21
N VAL A 54 9.46 2.26 -22.60
CA VAL A 54 9.16 2.04 -24.04
C VAL A 54 8.88 3.37 -24.72
N MET A 55 7.98 4.19 -24.16
CA MET A 55 7.64 5.51 -24.74
C MET A 55 8.83 6.48 -24.74
N GLU A 56 9.72 6.39 -23.75
CA GLU A 56 10.97 7.16 -23.71
C GLU A 56 11.84 6.84 -24.91
N ARG A 57 12.18 5.56 -25.11
CA ARG A 57 13.02 5.10 -26.21
C ARG A 57 12.44 5.40 -27.59
N GLU A 58 11.12 5.19 -27.74
CA GLU A 58 10.43 5.33 -29.02
C GLU A 58 10.10 6.78 -29.41
N SER A 59 9.90 7.67 -28.43
CA SER A 59 9.38 9.02 -28.68
C SER A 59 10.19 10.15 -28.04
N PHE A 60 10.59 10.02 -26.76
CA PHE A 60 11.22 11.13 -26.05
C PHE A 60 12.73 11.27 -26.33
N GLU A 61 13.37 10.18 -26.76
CA GLU A 61 14.77 10.17 -27.23
C GLU A 61 14.90 10.54 -28.70
N ASP A 62 13.79 10.52 -29.46
CA ASP A 62 13.78 10.86 -30.90
C ASP A 62 13.91 12.37 -31.10
N PRO A 63 14.98 12.85 -31.79
CA PRO A 63 15.24 14.29 -31.94
C PRO A 63 14.13 15.04 -32.69
N ASP A 64 13.51 14.40 -33.71
CA ASP A 64 12.48 15.06 -34.50
C ASP A 64 11.18 15.24 -33.71
N THR A 65 10.81 14.24 -32.92
CA THR A 65 9.67 14.32 -31.98
C THR A 65 9.93 15.40 -30.92
N ALA A 66 11.14 15.45 -30.38
CA ALA A 66 11.54 16.48 -29.41
C ALA A 66 11.48 17.91 -29.98
N VAL A 67 11.91 18.12 -31.21
CA VAL A 67 11.78 19.43 -31.90
C VAL A 67 10.31 19.87 -31.99
N LEU A 68 9.41 18.93 -32.32
CA LEU A 68 7.98 19.20 -32.39
C LEU A 68 7.40 19.53 -31.02
N MET A 69 7.69 18.71 -30.00
CA MET A 69 7.28 18.91 -28.62
C MET A 69 7.73 20.27 -28.08
N ASN A 70 9.02 20.59 -28.23
CA ASN A 70 9.62 21.83 -27.71
C ASN A 70 9.08 23.10 -28.37
N ARG A 71 8.67 22.97 -29.62
CA ARG A 71 8.08 24.11 -30.38
C ARG A 71 6.63 24.36 -29.97
N LEU A 72 5.84 23.32 -29.79
CA LEU A 72 4.39 23.41 -29.68
C LEU A 72 3.90 23.48 -28.23
N PHE A 73 4.64 22.88 -27.31
CA PHE A 73 4.20 22.71 -25.91
C PHE A 73 5.24 23.22 -24.91
N VAL A 74 4.78 23.43 -23.67
CA VAL A 74 5.65 23.38 -22.50
C VAL A 74 5.53 21.97 -21.94
N ASN A 75 6.64 21.22 -22.01
CA ASN A 75 6.66 19.78 -21.68
C ASN A 75 6.94 19.60 -20.19
N VAL A 76 6.05 18.91 -19.48
CA VAL A 76 6.14 18.66 -18.05
C VAL A 76 6.26 17.18 -17.80
N LYS A 77 7.26 16.78 -17.00
CA LYS A 77 7.43 15.40 -16.54
C LYS A 77 7.07 15.30 -15.06
N VAL A 78 6.28 14.27 -14.71
CA VAL A 78 5.78 14.08 -13.34
C VAL A 78 6.09 12.65 -12.88
N ASP A 79 6.73 12.53 -11.72
CA ASP A 79 6.80 11.27 -10.99
C ASP A 79 5.52 11.13 -10.15
N ARG A 80 4.66 10.16 -10.49
CA ARG A 80 3.41 9.92 -9.77
C ARG A 80 3.62 9.55 -8.30
N GLU A 81 4.78 8.98 -7.98
CA GLU A 81 5.12 8.54 -6.64
C GLU A 81 5.61 9.70 -5.77
N GLU A 82 5.94 10.85 -6.36
CA GLU A 82 6.26 12.10 -5.64
C GLU A 82 5.11 13.11 -5.69
N ARG A 83 4.25 13.00 -6.72
CA ARG A 83 3.10 13.88 -6.93
C ARG A 83 1.83 13.07 -7.22
N PRO A 84 1.39 12.25 -6.25
CA PRO A 84 0.16 11.47 -6.38
C PRO A 84 -1.09 12.36 -6.54
N ASP A 85 -1.04 13.59 -6.09
CA ASP A 85 -2.11 14.58 -6.27
C ASP A 85 -2.29 15.00 -7.74
N VAL A 86 -1.19 15.26 -8.43
CA VAL A 86 -1.19 15.61 -9.87
C VAL A 86 -1.58 14.39 -10.71
N ASP A 87 -1.01 13.22 -10.38
CA ASP A 87 -1.37 11.97 -11.03
C ASP A 87 -2.87 11.69 -10.90
N ARG A 88 -3.41 11.78 -9.67
CA ARG A 88 -4.82 11.54 -9.39
C ARG A 88 -5.74 12.49 -10.17
N LEU A 89 -5.42 13.78 -10.17
CA LEU A 89 -6.19 14.80 -10.90
C LEU A 89 -6.35 14.42 -12.38
N TYR A 90 -5.25 14.06 -13.03
CA TYR A 90 -5.26 13.79 -14.46
C TYR A 90 -5.70 12.37 -14.81
N MET A 91 -5.47 11.41 -13.93
CA MET A 91 -6.02 10.06 -14.08
C MET A 91 -7.55 10.06 -13.99
N ASP A 92 -8.13 10.84 -13.07
CA ASP A 92 -9.58 11.03 -12.98
C ASP A 92 -10.18 11.62 -14.26
N PHE A 93 -9.47 12.56 -14.88
CA PHE A 93 -9.86 13.11 -16.17
C PHE A 93 -9.83 12.03 -17.28
N LEU A 94 -8.75 11.26 -17.37
CA LEU A 94 -8.61 10.17 -18.34
C LEU A 94 -9.71 9.12 -18.16
N LEU A 95 -9.90 8.63 -16.94
CA LEU A 95 -10.93 7.62 -16.63
C LEU A 95 -12.34 8.07 -17.02
N ARG A 96 -12.69 9.35 -16.80
CA ARG A 96 -14.00 9.91 -17.16
C ARG A 96 -14.20 10.07 -18.66
N THR A 97 -13.13 10.30 -19.40
CA THR A 97 -13.20 10.56 -20.85
C THR A 97 -13.04 9.31 -21.70
N SER A 98 -12.21 8.35 -21.27
CA SER A 98 -11.88 7.14 -22.02
C SER A 98 -12.43 5.84 -21.41
N GLY A 99 -12.82 5.87 -20.13
CA GLY A 99 -13.27 4.68 -19.39
C GLY A 99 -12.16 3.74 -18.93
N HIS A 100 -10.91 4.00 -19.28
CA HIS A 100 -9.73 3.23 -18.87
C HIS A 100 -8.57 4.15 -18.53
N GLY A 101 -7.64 3.67 -17.68
CA GLY A 101 -6.46 4.41 -17.24
C GLY A 101 -5.21 3.55 -17.31
N GLY A 102 -4.06 4.15 -17.04
CA GLY A 102 -2.76 3.47 -17.01
C GLY A 102 -1.60 4.43 -17.20
N TRP A 103 -0.39 3.91 -17.03
CA TRP A 103 0.85 4.65 -17.26
C TRP A 103 1.64 4.02 -18.41
N PRO A 104 2.37 4.87 -19.19
CA PRO A 104 2.48 6.33 -19.06
C PRO A 104 1.13 7.04 -19.27
N LEU A 105 0.89 8.11 -18.49
CA LEU A 105 -0.27 8.98 -18.68
C LEU A 105 0.18 10.26 -19.39
N THR A 106 -0.42 10.56 -20.53
CA THR A 106 -0.13 11.77 -21.32
C THR A 106 -1.35 12.67 -21.33
N VAL A 107 -1.20 13.91 -20.87
CA VAL A 107 -2.30 14.87 -20.74
C VAL A 107 -1.93 16.19 -21.39
N PHE A 108 -2.85 16.78 -22.13
CA PHE A 108 -2.73 18.12 -22.69
C PHE A 108 -3.63 19.08 -21.90
N CYS A 109 -3.01 20.17 -21.41
CA CYS A 109 -3.69 21.12 -20.55
C CYS A 109 -3.55 22.54 -21.08
N THR A 110 -4.48 23.40 -20.68
CA THR A 110 -4.33 24.85 -20.82
C THR A 110 -3.12 25.36 -20.02
N PRO A 111 -2.61 26.58 -20.27
CA PRO A 111 -1.44 27.12 -19.56
C PRO A 111 -1.58 27.23 -18.03
N ASP A 112 -2.80 27.13 -17.51
CA ASP A 112 -3.11 27.10 -16.09
C ASP A 112 -3.39 25.68 -15.54
N GLY A 113 -3.17 24.64 -16.34
CA GLY A 113 -3.21 23.23 -15.92
C GLY A 113 -4.59 22.56 -16.01
N ARG A 114 -5.60 23.18 -16.64
CA ARG A 114 -6.92 22.53 -16.86
C ARG A 114 -6.84 21.54 -18.02
N PRO A 115 -7.15 20.24 -17.83
CA PRO A 115 -7.01 19.24 -18.88
C PRO A 115 -8.12 19.35 -19.94
N PHE A 116 -7.77 19.09 -21.21
CA PHE A 116 -8.74 19.05 -22.31
C PHE A 116 -8.59 17.81 -23.21
N TYR A 117 -7.45 17.11 -23.20
CA TYR A 117 -7.23 15.84 -23.89
C TYR A 117 -6.25 14.96 -23.13
N ALA A 118 -6.46 13.63 -23.13
CA ALA A 118 -5.57 12.69 -22.49
C ALA A 118 -5.55 11.34 -23.19
N GLY A 119 -4.48 10.60 -22.97
CA GLY A 119 -4.29 9.22 -23.37
C GLY A 119 -3.21 8.55 -22.52
N THR A 120 -2.97 7.29 -22.77
CA THR A 120 -1.87 6.56 -22.16
C THR A 120 -0.64 6.56 -23.08
N TYR A 121 -0.17 5.41 -23.46
CA TYR A 121 0.90 5.25 -24.41
C TYR A 121 0.46 5.62 -25.85
N PHE A 122 1.32 6.30 -26.60
CA PHE A 122 1.17 6.56 -28.02
C PHE A 122 2.38 6.00 -28.79
N PRO A 123 2.17 5.16 -29.82
CA PRO A 123 3.27 4.59 -30.60
C PRO A 123 3.95 5.63 -31.50
N PRO A 124 5.21 5.40 -31.93
CA PRO A 124 5.90 6.29 -32.87
C PRO A 124 5.26 6.31 -34.27
N GLU A 125 4.63 5.22 -34.67
CA GLU A 125 3.89 5.05 -35.91
C GLU A 125 2.51 4.47 -35.65
N ARG A 126 1.54 4.70 -36.54
CA ARG A 126 0.18 4.13 -36.42
C ARG A 126 0.22 2.62 -36.32
N ARG A 127 -0.26 2.06 -35.21
CA ARG A 127 -0.42 0.60 -35.02
C ARG A 127 -1.57 0.26 -34.09
N HIS A 128 -2.20 -0.91 -34.32
CA HIS A 128 -3.29 -1.43 -33.49
C HIS A 128 -4.48 -0.45 -33.32
N GLY A 129 -4.74 0.39 -34.33
CA GLY A 129 -5.80 1.40 -34.29
C GLY A 129 -5.46 2.68 -33.51
N MET A 130 -4.27 2.77 -32.92
CA MET A 130 -3.79 3.97 -32.25
C MET A 130 -3.09 4.92 -33.22
N PRO A 131 -3.30 6.26 -33.08
CA PRO A 131 -2.57 7.27 -33.85
C PRO A 131 -1.08 7.30 -33.45
N ALA A 132 -0.23 7.75 -34.34
CA ALA A 132 1.15 8.03 -34.03
C ALA A 132 1.27 9.23 -33.08
N PHE A 133 2.25 9.22 -32.18
CA PHE A 133 2.42 10.29 -31.19
C PHE A 133 2.56 11.66 -31.86
N ARG A 134 3.35 11.77 -32.96
CA ARG A 134 3.52 13.03 -33.71
C ARG A 134 2.20 13.54 -34.30
N GLU A 135 1.32 12.63 -34.78
CA GLU A 135 -0.01 13.03 -35.26
C GLU A 135 -0.89 13.62 -34.16
N VAL A 136 -0.79 13.08 -32.94
CA VAL A 136 -1.49 13.63 -31.78
C VAL A 136 -0.96 15.01 -31.43
N LEU A 137 0.36 15.19 -31.45
CA LEU A 137 1.00 16.50 -31.16
C LEU A 137 0.52 17.57 -32.14
N ASP A 138 0.56 17.27 -33.45
CA ASP A 138 0.11 18.20 -34.52
C ASP A 138 -1.37 18.50 -34.39
N ALA A 139 -2.23 17.48 -34.20
CA ALA A 139 -3.67 17.67 -34.05
C ALA A 139 -4.07 18.53 -32.85
N VAL A 140 -3.39 18.34 -31.72
CA VAL A 140 -3.62 19.14 -30.51
C VAL A 140 -3.16 20.58 -30.70
N ALA A 141 -1.99 20.80 -31.32
CA ALA A 141 -1.49 22.13 -31.60
C ALA A 141 -2.34 22.89 -32.61
N GLU A 142 -2.84 22.22 -33.65
CA GLU A 142 -3.79 22.78 -34.60
C GLU A 142 -5.10 23.17 -33.89
N ALA A 143 -5.65 22.28 -33.05
CA ALA A 143 -6.86 22.58 -32.29
C ALA A 143 -6.66 23.77 -31.34
N TRP A 144 -5.50 23.86 -30.66
CA TRP A 144 -5.14 24.97 -29.79
C TRP A 144 -5.10 26.30 -30.55
N SER A 145 -4.57 26.32 -31.78
CA SER A 145 -4.48 27.53 -32.61
C SER A 145 -5.79 27.94 -33.26
N THR A 146 -6.67 26.98 -33.63
CA THR A 146 -7.86 27.23 -34.45
C THR A 146 -9.18 27.15 -33.69
N ARG A 147 -9.23 26.45 -32.55
CA ARG A 147 -10.45 26.19 -31.74
C ARG A 147 -10.22 26.43 -30.26
N ARG A 148 -9.43 27.45 -29.93
CA ARG A 148 -8.99 27.73 -28.55
C ARG A 148 -10.16 27.88 -27.58
N GLU A 149 -11.18 28.71 -27.92
CA GLU A 149 -12.32 28.94 -27.04
C GLU A 149 -13.06 27.65 -26.69
N GLU A 150 -13.25 26.76 -27.69
CA GLU A 150 -13.89 25.47 -27.45
C GLU A 150 -13.07 24.57 -26.49
N LEU A 151 -11.74 24.60 -26.62
CA LEU A 151 -10.84 23.85 -25.73
C LEU A 151 -10.85 24.40 -24.31
N GLU A 152 -10.82 25.71 -24.13
CA GLU A 152 -10.86 26.38 -22.81
C GLU A 152 -12.21 26.14 -22.11
N GLU A 153 -13.32 26.19 -22.84
CA GLU A 153 -14.64 25.80 -22.33
C GLU A 153 -14.72 24.33 -21.96
N SER A 154 -14.14 23.44 -22.79
CA SER A 154 -14.10 22.00 -22.51
C SER A 154 -13.29 21.72 -21.25
N ALA A 155 -12.12 22.35 -21.11
CA ALA A 155 -11.26 22.25 -19.94
C ALA A 155 -11.99 22.75 -18.66
N SER A 156 -12.72 23.86 -18.76
CA SER A 156 -13.50 24.39 -17.63
C SER A 156 -14.63 23.45 -17.21
N ARG A 157 -15.35 22.87 -18.20
CA ARG A 157 -16.38 21.84 -17.94
C ARG A 157 -15.77 20.60 -17.31
N ALA A 158 -14.57 20.17 -17.76
CA ALA A 158 -13.86 19.02 -17.19
C ALA A 158 -13.54 19.24 -15.70
N VAL A 159 -12.95 20.39 -15.35
CA VAL A 159 -12.64 20.74 -13.94
C VAL A 159 -13.92 20.77 -13.09
N THR A 160 -15.00 21.38 -13.61
CA THR A 160 -16.31 21.39 -12.92
C THR A 160 -16.82 19.97 -12.69
N ALA A 161 -16.72 19.09 -13.70
CA ALA A 161 -17.14 17.70 -13.57
C ALA A 161 -16.28 16.91 -12.59
N LEU A 162 -14.96 17.15 -12.55
CA LEU A 162 -14.03 16.52 -11.59
C LEU A 162 -14.35 16.93 -10.14
N ALA A 163 -14.73 18.19 -9.93
CA ALA A 163 -15.14 18.69 -8.62
C ALA A 163 -16.46 18.07 -8.13
N GLN A 164 -17.34 17.66 -9.06
CA GLN A 164 -18.63 17.07 -8.70
C GLN A 164 -18.48 15.65 -8.20
N ARG A 165 -19.08 15.37 -7.04
CA ARG A 165 -19.24 14.01 -6.51
C ARG A 165 -20.60 13.47 -6.92
N PRO A 166 -20.73 12.20 -7.33
CA PRO A 166 -22.03 11.55 -7.41
C PRO A 166 -22.63 11.50 -5.99
N ARG A 167 -23.60 12.37 -5.72
CA ARG A 167 -24.29 12.41 -4.43
C ARG A 167 -25.56 11.58 -4.54
N GLY A 168 -25.58 10.44 -3.84
CA GLY A 168 -26.83 9.77 -3.46
C GLY A 168 -27.20 10.23 -2.05
N VAL A 169 -28.48 10.42 -1.79
CA VAL A 169 -28.95 10.64 -0.41
C VAL A 169 -28.98 9.28 0.28
N ALA A 170 -27.92 8.94 1.02
CA ALA A 170 -27.96 7.78 1.88
C ALA A 170 -28.77 8.12 3.14
N ALA A 171 -29.82 7.35 3.38
CA ALA A 171 -30.67 7.52 4.55
C ALA A 171 -29.99 7.06 5.85
N ALA A 172 -28.99 6.15 5.76
CA ALA A 172 -28.32 5.54 6.90
C ALA A 172 -26.78 5.62 6.76
N VAL A 173 -26.09 5.58 7.88
CA VAL A 173 -24.63 5.38 7.94
C VAL A 173 -24.34 3.92 7.59
N PRO A 174 -23.37 3.65 6.70
CA PRO A 174 -22.94 2.28 6.43
C PRO A 174 -22.43 1.57 7.69
N GLY A 175 -22.67 0.27 7.81
CA GLY A 175 -22.24 -0.54 8.95
C GLY A 175 -21.70 -1.91 8.51
N ALA A 176 -21.77 -2.91 9.39
CA ALA A 176 -21.28 -4.27 9.15
C ALA A 176 -21.91 -4.93 7.91
N GLY A 177 -23.16 -4.61 7.60
CA GLY A 177 -23.84 -5.08 6.39
C GLY A 177 -23.12 -4.66 5.11
N SER A 178 -22.48 -3.50 5.09
CA SER A 178 -21.68 -3.02 3.95
C SER A 178 -20.43 -3.90 3.75
N LEU A 179 -19.77 -4.31 4.84
CA LEU A 179 -18.62 -5.20 4.77
C LEU A 179 -19.05 -6.61 4.32
N GLY A 180 -20.22 -7.09 4.75
CA GLY A 180 -20.82 -8.33 4.26
C GLY A 180 -21.12 -8.30 2.76
N ALA A 181 -21.64 -7.18 2.25
CA ALA A 181 -21.87 -6.97 0.81
C ALA A 181 -20.57 -6.95 0.01
N VAL A 182 -19.52 -6.28 0.52
CA VAL A 182 -18.17 -6.31 -0.08
C VAL A 182 -17.64 -7.73 -0.15
N ALA A 183 -17.73 -8.48 0.95
CA ALA A 183 -17.29 -9.88 0.99
C ALA A 183 -18.05 -10.75 -0.01
N ALA A 184 -19.38 -10.62 -0.10
CA ALA A 184 -20.19 -11.36 -1.06
C ALA A 184 -19.78 -11.04 -2.52
N ARG A 185 -19.52 -9.76 -2.83
CA ARG A 185 -19.12 -9.34 -4.16
C ARG A 185 -17.72 -9.84 -4.55
N LEU A 186 -16.75 -9.74 -3.64
CA LEU A 186 -15.40 -10.26 -3.83
C LEU A 186 -15.42 -11.78 -4.02
N MET A 187 -16.16 -12.50 -3.16
CA MET A 187 -16.28 -13.96 -3.25
C MET A 187 -17.00 -14.45 -4.51
N ALA A 188 -17.88 -13.65 -5.10
CA ALA A 188 -18.48 -13.94 -6.41
C ALA A 188 -17.46 -13.89 -7.56
N GLY A 189 -16.39 -13.10 -7.42
CA GLY A 189 -15.26 -13.03 -8.36
C GLY A 189 -14.04 -13.87 -7.96
N ALA A 190 -14.16 -14.70 -6.92
CA ALA A 190 -13.06 -15.49 -6.39
C ALA A 190 -12.65 -16.61 -7.35
N ASP A 191 -11.36 -16.70 -7.62
CA ASP A 191 -10.75 -17.84 -8.30
C ASP A 191 -10.57 -18.97 -7.29
N ARG A 192 -11.41 -20.00 -7.40
CA ARG A 192 -11.41 -21.13 -6.46
C ARG A 192 -10.32 -22.15 -6.74
N GLU A 193 -9.74 -22.15 -7.92
CA GLU A 193 -8.67 -23.05 -8.34
C GLU A 193 -7.28 -22.50 -7.98
N HIS A 194 -7.00 -21.24 -8.36
CA HIS A 194 -5.69 -20.64 -8.19
C HIS A 194 -5.63 -19.60 -7.06
N GLY A 195 -6.73 -19.35 -6.38
CA GLY A 195 -6.79 -18.28 -5.38
C GLY A 195 -6.82 -16.86 -6.00
N GLY A 196 -7.02 -15.86 -5.17
CA GLY A 196 -7.17 -14.47 -5.63
C GLY A 196 -8.51 -14.23 -6.33
N PHE A 197 -8.54 -13.22 -7.20
CA PHE A 197 -9.77 -12.75 -7.85
C PHE A 197 -9.54 -12.53 -9.34
N GLY A 198 -10.58 -12.80 -10.14
CA GLY A 198 -10.58 -12.57 -11.58
C GLY A 198 -9.61 -13.45 -12.36
N GLY A 199 -9.20 -12.99 -13.54
CA GLY A 199 -8.30 -13.68 -14.47
C GLY A 199 -6.93 -13.00 -14.55
N ALA A 200 -6.43 -12.81 -15.77
CA ALA A 200 -5.14 -12.16 -16.05
C ALA A 200 -5.34 -10.69 -16.49
N PRO A 201 -4.47 -9.75 -16.11
CA PRO A 201 -3.39 -9.92 -15.12
C PRO A 201 -3.94 -10.09 -13.70
N LYS A 202 -3.24 -10.82 -12.84
CA LYS A 202 -3.68 -11.16 -11.48
C LYS A 202 -2.84 -10.44 -10.42
N PHE A 203 -3.52 -9.63 -9.59
CA PHE A 203 -2.92 -8.84 -8.51
C PHE A 203 -3.19 -9.46 -7.13
N PRO A 204 -2.27 -9.28 -6.15
CA PRO A 204 -2.49 -9.74 -4.76
C PRO A 204 -3.68 -9.08 -4.06
N THR A 205 -4.07 -7.86 -4.46
CA THR A 205 -5.21 -7.09 -3.94
C THR A 205 -5.32 -7.09 -2.41
N SER A 206 -4.23 -6.75 -1.73
CA SER A 206 -4.11 -6.80 -0.27
C SER A 206 -5.25 -6.11 0.50
N PRO A 207 -5.79 -4.95 0.06
CA PRO A 207 -6.94 -4.33 0.74
C PRO A 207 -8.21 -5.20 0.69
N ALA A 208 -8.45 -5.90 -0.41
CA ALA A 208 -9.58 -6.84 -0.53
C ALA A 208 -9.41 -8.04 0.40
N LEU A 209 -8.20 -8.64 0.44
CA LEU A 209 -7.90 -9.74 1.38
C LEU A 209 -8.06 -9.31 2.84
N ALA A 210 -7.59 -8.11 3.19
CA ALA A 210 -7.77 -7.55 4.54
C ALA A 210 -9.24 -7.31 4.89
N ALA A 211 -10.07 -6.88 3.93
CA ALA A 211 -11.50 -6.73 4.14
C ALA A 211 -12.21 -8.09 4.31
N LEU A 212 -11.83 -9.10 3.54
CA LEU A 212 -12.35 -10.46 3.71
C LEU A 212 -11.99 -11.03 5.09
N LEU A 213 -10.76 -10.84 5.56
CA LEU A 213 -10.36 -11.23 6.90
C LEU A 213 -11.21 -10.53 7.97
N ALA A 214 -11.49 -9.22 7.83
CA ALA A 214 -12.36 -8.50 8.74
C ALA A 214 -13.83 -8.99 8.64
N ALA A 215 -14.29 -9.37 7.45
CA ALA A 215 -15.66 -9.84 7.22
C ALA A 215 -15.96 -11.18 7.92
N VAL A 216 -14.96 -12.00 8.22
CA VAL A 216 -15.13 -13.25 8.99
C VAL A 216 -15.89 -13.03 10.30
N ASP A 217 -15.70 -11.87 10.95
CA ASP A 217 -16.29 -11.56 12.25
C ASP A 217 -17.76 -11.07 12.15
N VAL A 218 -18.22 -10.68 10.97
CA VAL A 218 -19.59 -10.14 10.75
C VAL A 218 -20.46 -11.07 9.93
N LEU A 219 -19.88 -12.10 9.31
CA LEU A 219 -20.59 -13.07 8.49
C LEU A 219 -21.12 -14.26 9.35
N PRO A 220 -22.19 -14.94 8.92
CA PRO A 220 -22.56 -16.23 9.49
C PRO A 220 -21.38 -17.21 9.46
N ALA A 221 -21.25 -18.06 10.49
CA ALA A 221 -20.07 -18.91 10.69
C ALA A 221 -19.65 -19.74 9.47
N ALA A 222 -20.60 -20.33 8.73
CA ALA A 222 -20.29 -21.09 7.53
C ALA A 222 -19.72 -20.22 6.39
N GLN A 223 -20.23 -19.00 6.20
CA GLN A 223 -19.72 -18.04 5.21
C GLN A 223 -18.36 -17.49 5.64
N GLY A 224 -18.19 -17.17 6.92
CA GLY A 224 -16.91 -16.76 7.48
C GLY A 224 -15.82 -17.82 7.28
N ALA A 225 -16.15 -19.10 7.48
CA ALA A 225 -15.23 -20.21 7.23
C ALA A 225 -14.85 -20.34 5.74
N ASP A 226 -15.81 -20.18 4.81
CA ASP A 226 -15.53 -20.18 3.36
C ASP A 226 -14.63 -19.03 2.95
N VAL A 227 -14.89 -17.82 3.46
CA VAL A 227 -14.05 -16.63 3.23
C VAL A 227 -12.63 -16.84 3.75
N LEU A 228 -12.47 -17.31 4.99
CA LEU A 228 -11.16 -17.59 5.58
C LEU A 228 -10.41 -18.67 4.78
N GLY A 229 -11.14 -19.73 4.35
CA GLY A 229 -10.60 -20.79 3.49
C GLY A 229 -10.07 -20.24 2.16
N HIS A 230 -10.81 -19.34 1.51
CA HIS A 230 -10.37 -18.71 0.25
C HIS A 230 -9.14 -17.81 0.44
N VAL A 231 -9.12 -16.97 1.50
CA VAL A 231 -7.93 -16.12 1.79
C VAL A 231 -6.72 -17.00 2.09
N THR A 232 -6.88 -18.06 2.87
CA THR A 232 -5.78 -18.99 3.18
C THR A 232 -5.25 -19.68 1.92
N HIS A 233 -6.15 -20.15 1.05
CA HIS A 233 -5.77 -20.72 -0.24
C HIS A 233 -5.01 -19.70 -1.11
N THR A 234 -5.51 -18.49 -1.21
CA THR A 234 -4.86 -17.38 -1.96
C THR A 234 -3.44 -17.11 -1.44
N CYS A 235 -3.26 -17.00 -0.13
CA CYS A 235 -1.94 -16.80 0.47
C CYS A 235 -0.97 -17.96 0.12
N ARG A 236 -1.45 -19.21 0.18
CA ARG A 236 -0.63 -20.39 -0.16
C ARG A 236 -0.24 -20.42 -1.63
N GLU A 237 -1.15 -20.12 -2.55
CA GLU A 237 -0.85 -20.06 -3.97
C GLU A 237 0.13 -18.92 -4.27
N MET A 238 -0.07 -17.72 -3.75
CA MET A 238 0.86 -16.60 -3.91
C MET A 238 2.27 -16.94 -3.40
N ALA A 239 2.37 -17.68 -2.28
CA ALA A 239 3.66 -18.07 -1.69
C ALA A 239 4.38 -19.15 -2.50
N ARG A 240 3.65 -20.11 -3.05
CA ARG A 240 4.21 -21.28 -3.75
C ARG A 240 4.41 -21.06 -5.23
N ARG A 241 3.70 -20.11 -5.83
CA ARG A 241 3.79 -19.82 -7.26
C ARG A 241 4.84 -18.76 -7.58
N GLY A 242 4.84 -18.30 -8.82
CA GLY A 242 5.82 -17.33 -9.34
C GLY A 242 5.67 -15.91 -8.83
N LEU A 243 4.59 -15.57 -8.13
CA LEU A 243 4.49 -14.25 -7.50
C LEU A 243 5.56 -14.04 -6.41
N PHE A 244 6.01 -15.13 -5.77
CA PHE A 244 7.06 -15.09 -4.75
C PHE A 244 8.43 -15.42 -5.35
N ASP A 245 9.45 -14.62 -5.02
CA ASP A 245 10.83 -14.91 -5.40
C ASP A 245 11.41 -16.02 -4.51
N HIS A 246 11.42 -17.24 -5.02
CA HIS A 246 11.82 -18.44 -4.28
C HIS A 246 13.29 -18.47 -3.83
N LEU A 247 14.16 -17.63 -4.40
CA LEU A 247 15.58 -17.57 -4.03
C LEU A 247 15.90 -16.36 -3.15
N GLY A 248 15.34 -15.21 -3.46
CA GLY A 248 15.65 -13.97 -2.78
C GLY A 248 14.67 -13.58 -1.69
N GLY A 249 13.44 -14.05 -1.77
CA GLY A 249 12.32 -13.59 -0.95
C GLY A 249 11.66 -12.34 -1.48
N GLY A 250 10.51 -12.01 -0.91
CA GLY A 250 9.67 -10.91 -1.34
C GLY A 250 8.75 -11.26 -2.50
N PHE A 251 7.66 -10.53 -2.61
CA PHE A 251 6.62 -10.70 -3.64
C PHE A 251 6.84 -9.74 -4.80
N HIS A 252 6.66 -10.23 -6.00
CA HIS A 252 6.52 -9.41 -7.19
C HIS A 252 5.15 -8.69 -7.19
N ARG A 253 4.99 -7.69 -8.05
CA ARG A 253 3.83 -6.80 -8.01
C ARG A 253 2.53 -7.48 -8.42
N TYR A 254 2.53 -8.24 -9.53
CA TYR A 254 1.39 -9.00 -10.06
C TYR A 254 1.90 -10.07 -11.03
N CYS A 255 1.03 -11.01 -11.42
CA CYS A 255 1.31 -11.95 -12.49
C CYS A 255 0.54 -11.60 -13.77
N VAL A 256 1.18 -11.82 -14.92
CA VAL A 256 0.59 -11.56 -16.24
C VAL A 256 -0.42 -12.64 -16.64
N ASP A 257 -0.44 -13.77 -15.94
CA ASP A 257 -1.34 -14.90 -16.09
C ASP A 257 -2.28 -15.07 -14.88
N ALA A 258 -3.28 -15.93 -15.02
CA ALA A 258 -4.27 -16.20 -13.97
C ALA A 258 -3.79 -17.20 -12.91
N GLU A 259 -2.69 -17.92 -13.15
CA GLU A 259 -2.21 -19.06 -12.38
C GLU A 259 -1.07 -18.69 -11.43
N TRP A 260 -0.73 -17.40 -11.31
CA TRP A 260 0.41 -16.89 -10.55
C TRP A 260 1.77 -17.43 -11.05
N THR A 261 1.94 -17.65 -12.35
CA THR A 261 3.14 -18.30 -12.88
C THR A 261 4.22 -17.31 -13.24
N ILE A 262 3.91 -16.33 -14.11
CA ILE A 262 4.87 -15.34 -14.59
C ILE A 262 4.54 -13.98 -14.00
N PRO A 263 5.41 -13.44 -13.13
CA PRO A 263 5.19 -12.11 -12.58
C PRO A 263 5.64 -11.02 -13.56
N HIS A 264 5.09 -9.83 -13.38
CA HIS A 264 5.79 -8.60 -13.69
C HIS A 264 6.79 -8.36 -12.57
N PHE A 265 8.09 -8.36 -12.91
CA PHE A 265 9.18 -8.61 -11.97
C PHE A 265 9.48 -7.46 -10.99
N GLU A 266 8.75 -6.35 -11.03
CA GLU A 266 8.82 -5.29 -10.01
C GLU A 266 8.56 -5.84 -8.60
N LYS A 267 9.24 -5.26 -7.60
CA LYS A 267 8.93 -5.50 -6.18
C LYS A 267 8.72 -4.15 -5.48
N MET A 268 7.49 -3.89 -5.07
CA MET A 268 7.10 -2.64 -4.44
C MET A 268 7.05 -2.79 -2.92
N LEU A 269 7.57 -1.81 -2.18
CA LEU A 269 7.56 -1.84 -0.70
C LEU A 269 6.14 -1.90 -0.13
N TYR A 270 5.19 -1.19 -0.75
CA TYR A 270 3.80 -1.17 -0.28
C TYR A 270 3.11 -2.54 -0.36
N ASP A 271 3.46 -3.38 -1.35
CA ASP A 271 2.94 -4.75 -1.44
C ASP A 271 3.50 -5.61 -0.30
N GLN A 272 4.80 -5.51 -0.03
CA GLN A 272 5.45 -6.29 1.03
C GLN A 272 4.81 -5.99 2.39
N GLY A 273 4.70 -4.70 2.75
CA GLY A 273 4.14 -4.30 4.04
C GLY A 273 2.71 -4.79 4.26
N GLN A 274 1.86 -4.66 3.23
CA GLN A 274 0.48 -5.12 3.28
C GLN A 274 0.37 -6.64 3.34
N LEU A 275 1.13 -7.36 2.51
CA LEU A 275 1.13 -8.82 2.51
C LEU A 275 1.64 -9.40 3.83
N LEU A 276 2.67 -8.83 4.44
CA LEU A 276 3.10 -9.22 5.80
C LEU A 276 1.93 -9.16 6.79
N ALA A 277 1.11 -8.10 6.74
CA ALA A 277 -0.06 -7.96 7.61
C ALA A 277 -1.16 -8.99 7.29
N VAL A 278 -1.42 -9.26 6.00
CA VAL A 278 -2.41 -10.26 5.55
C VAL A 278 -2.02 -11.67 5.99
N TYR A 279 -0.76 -12.08 5.75
CA TYR A 279 -0.28 -13.40 6.17
C TYR A 279 -0.32 -13.58 7.69
N ALA A 280 0.14 -12.57 8.44
CA ALA A 280 0.11 -12.59 9.90
C ALA A 280 -1.32 -12.72 10.45
N GLU A 281 -2.28 -11.95 9.90
CA GLU A 281 -3.69 -12.04 10.34
C GLU A 281 -4.33 -13.36 9.94
N THR A 282 -4.03 -13.88 8.74
CA THR A 282 -4.51 -15.20 8.30
C THR A 282 -4.02 -16.30 9.25
N TRP A 283 -2.72 -16.29 9.58
CA TRP A 283 -2.13 -17.23 10.54
C TRP A 283 -2.79 -17.10 11.93
N ARG A 284 -2.94 -15.88 12.43
CA ARG A 284 -3.58 -15.61 13.73
C ARG A 284 -4.98 -16.21 13.82
N ARG A 285 -5.78 -16.10 12.75
CA ARG A 285 -7.16 -16.62 12.74
C ARG A 285 -7.22 -18.14 12.83
N HIS A 286 -6.25 -18.84 12.28
CA HIS A 286 -6.16 -20.30 12.42
C HIS A 286 -5.67 -20.73 13.80
N HIS A 287 -4.86 -19.93 14.50
CA HIS A 287 -4.17 -20.30 15.73
C HIS A 287 -4.63 -19.50 16.97
N ALA A 288 -5.69 -18.70 16.85
CA ALA A 288 -6.18 -17.84 17.95
C ALA A 288 -6.57 -18.64 19.21
N ALA A 289 -7.08 -19.87 19.07
CA ALA A 289 -7.49 -20.73 20.17
C ALA A 289 -6.32 -21.48 20.82
N GLY A 290 -5.23 -21.75 20.06
CA GLY A 290 -4.06 -22.51 20.51
C GLY A 290 -2.92 -21.62 21.03
N GLY A 291 -1.99 -22.23 21.77
CA GLY A 291 -0.74 -21.61 22.23
C GLY A 291 0.50 -22.11 21.47
N GLU A 292 0.31 -22.83 20.38
CA GLU A 292 1.41 -23.42 19.62
C GLU A 292 2.25 -22.36 18.95
N PRO A 293 3.60 -22.51 18.97
CA PRO A 293 4.49 -21.60 18.26
C PRO A 293 4.31 -21.76 16.75
N PRO A 294 4.57 -20.70 15.96
CA PRO A 294 4.50 -20.78 14.51
C PRO A 294 5.58 -21.72 13.95
N GLU A 295 5.17 -22.74 13.18
CA GLU A 295 6.06 -23.67 12.52
C GLU A 295 6.86 -22.99 11.41
N ALA A 296 8.12 -23.41 11.23
CA ALA A 296 9.01 -22.79 10.27
C ALA A 296 8.61 -23.05 8.81
N ASP A 297 7.97 -24.19 8.56
CA ASP A 297 7.56 -24.65 7.22
C ASP A 297 6.09 -24.32 6.89
N ASP A 298 5.35 -23.64 7.79
CA ASP A 298 3.99 -23.19 7.51
C ASP A 298 3.96 -22.16 6.38
N ASP A 299 3.12 -22.42 5.38
CA ASP A 299 2.94 -21.55 4.19
C ASP A 299 2.44 -20.13 4.50
N LEU A 300 2.00 -19.86 5.72
CA LEU A 300 1.66 -18.53 6.21
C LEU A 300 2.81 -17.89 7.01
N VAL A 301 3.88 -18.62 7.35
CA VAL A 301 4.97 -18.16 8.20
C VAL A 301 6.27 -17.95 7.41
N TRP A 302 6.70 -18.95 6.63
CA TRP A 302 7.99 -18.85 5.92
C TRP A 302 8.01 -17.69 4.89
N PRO A 303 6.89 -17.34 4.17
CA PRO A 303 6.94 -16.20 3.26
C PRO A 303 7.15 -14.88 3.99
N VAL A 304 6.56 -14.73 5.19
CA VAL A 304 6.79 -13.56 6.06
C VAL A 304 8.27 -13.45 6.42
N ARG A 305 8.88 -14.52 6.90
CA ARG A 305 10.30 -14.54 7.31
C ARG A 305 11.24 -14.24 6.14
N GLU A 306 11.00 -14.85 4.98
CA GLU A 306 11.82 -14.65 3.78
C GLU A 306 11.64 -13.25 3.19
N THR A 307 10.43 -12.68 3.23
CA THR A 307 10.17 -11.28 2.83
C THR A 307 10.90 -10.30 3.74
N VAL A 308 10.85 -10.49 5.06
CA VAL A 308 11.60 -9.66 6.01
C VAL A 308 13.11 -9.79 5.80
N ALA A 309 13.60 -11.00 5.52
CA ALA A 309 15.01 -11.20 5.21
C ALA A 309 15.44 -10.48 3.91
N TRP A 310 14.56 -10.43 2.90
CA TRP A 310 14.77 -9.67 1.67
C TRP A 310 14.75 -8.16 1.94
N LEU A 311 13.77 -7.65 2.70
CA LEU A 311 13.70 -6.23 3.09
C LEU A 311 15.01 -5.78 3.77
N ARG A 312 15.52 -6.57 4.72
CA ARG A 312 16.77 -6.29 5.43
C ARG A 312 18.00 -6.28 4.52
N ARG A 313 18.05 -7.19 3.57
CA ARG A 313 19.21 -7.38 2.70
C ARG A 313 19.26 -6.40 1.54
N GLU A 314 18.12 -6.10 0.94
CA GLU A 314 18.06 -5.39 -0.35
C GLU A 314 17.36 -4.03 -0.28
N MET A 315 16.43 -3.85 0.65
CA MET A 315 15.61 -2.63 0.73
C MET A 315 15.94 -1.74 1.91
N ALA A 316 16.68 -2.21 2.91
CA ALA A 316 17.02 -1.38 4.07
C ALA A 316 17.93 -0.22 3.66
N ALA A 317 17.49 1.01 3.94
CA ALA A 317 18.21 2.20 3.56
C ALA A 317 19.24 2.59 4.64
N PRO A 318 20.46 3.00 4.26
CA PRO A 318 21.38 3.64 5.20
C PRO A 318 20.72 4.85 5.86
N GLY A 319 20.79 4.91 7.19
CA GLY A 319 20.17 5.99 7.96
C GLY A 319 18.69 5.77 8.33
N GLY A 320 18.10 4.63 7.96
CA GLY A 320 16.77 4.19 8.39
C GLY A 320 15.72 4.18 7.28
N GLY A 321 14.64 3.45 7.53
CA GLY A 321 13.59 3.21 6.56
C GLY A 321 13.97 2.22 5.46
N PHE A 322 13.04 2.02 4.53
CA PHE A 322 13.19 1.14 3.38
C PHE A 322 13.05 1.92 2.09
N PHE A 323 13.80 1.52 1.07
CA PHE A 323 13.68 2.01 -0.31
C PHE A 323 12.31 1.67 -0.91
N ALA A 324 11.92 2.40 -1.96
CA ALA A 324 10.57 2.32 -2.53
C ALA A 324 10.34 1.02 -3.31
N SER A 325 11.23 0.67 -4.24
CA SER A 325 10.99 -0.44 -5.17
C SER A 325 12.27 -0.99 -5.80
N GLN A 326 12.15 -2.20 -6.36
CA GLN A 326 13.09 -2.74 -7.33
C GLN A 326 12.41 -2.83 -8.69
N ASP A 327 13.16 -2.50 -9.74
CA ASP A 327 12.73 -2.52 -11.14
C ASP A 327 12.43 -3.96 -11.62
N ALA A 328 11.63 -4.09 -12.67
CA ALA A 328 11.42 -5.34 -13.38
C ALA A 328 12.64 -5.73 -14.24
N ASP A 329 13.33 -4.71 -14.78
CA ASP A 329 14.39 -4.88 -15.77
C ASP A 329 15.77 -4.99 -15.11
N SER A 330 16.59 -5.86 -15.68
CA SER A 330 18.03 -5.92 -15.45
C SER A 330 18.73 -5.91 -16.80
N GLU A 331 19.71 -5.02 -16.99
CA GLU A 331 20.44 -4.83 -18.26
C GLU A 331 19.50 -4.57 -19.46
N GLY A 332 18.32 -3.95 -19.22
CA GLY A 332 17.34 -3.60 -20.24
C GLY A 332 16.40 -4.75 -20.65
N GLU A 333 16.42 -5.87 -19.95
CA GLU A 333 15.57 -7.04 -20.19
C GLU A 333 14.77 -7.38 -18.93
N GLU A 334 13.44 -7.48 -19.07
CA GLU A 334 12.55 -7.85 -17.96
C GLU A 334 12.83 -9.29 -17.48
N GLY A 335 12.88 -9.49 -16.17
CA GLY A 335 13.02 -10.82 -15.55
C GLY A 335 14.41 -11.46 -15.64
N ARG A 336 15.34 -10.92 -16.40
CA ARG A 336 16.68 -11.49 -16.64
C ARG A 336 17.42 -11.89 -15.37
N TYR A 337 17.31 -11.14 -14.33
CA TYR A 337 17.93 -11.43 -13.03
C TYR A 337 17.37 -12.70 -12.38
N TYR A 338 16.08 -13.00 -12.60
CA TYR A 338 15.33 -14.01 -11.85
C TYR A 338 15.26 -15.38 -12.52
N VAL A 339 15.39 -15.43 -13.85
CA VAL A 339 15.13 -16.64 -14.64
C VAL A 339 16.35 -17.56 -14.75
N TRP A 340 16.11 -18.84 -15.01
CA TRP A 340 17.11 -19.90 -15.05
C TRP A 340 16.88 -20.86 -16.19
N THR A 341 17.98 -21.49 -16.66
CA THR A 341 17.94 -22.65 -17.55
C THR A 341 18.25 -23.93 -16.76
N PRO A 342 17.79 -25.11 -17.22
CA PRO A 342 18.17 -26.40 -16.60
C PRO A 342 19.71 -26.62 -16.56
N GLY A 343 20.41 -26.14 -17.59
CA GLY A 343 21.85 -26.21 -17.67
C GLY A 343 22.58 -25.44 -16.56
N GLU A 344 22.15 -24.20 -16.28
CA GLU A 344 22.69 -23.39 -15.19
C GLU A 344 22.47 -24.05 -13.82
N ILE A 345 21.26 -24.59 -13.58
CA ILE A 345 20.94 -25.25 -12.32
C ILE A 345 21.77 -26.53 -12.12
N ARG A 346 21.85 -27.38 -13.17
CA ARG A 346 22.70 -28.60 -13.10
C ARG A 346 24.18 -28.27 -12.92
N THR A 347 24.67 -27.20 -13.52
CA THR A 347 26.03 -26.72 -13.32
C THR A 347 26.28 -26.28 -11.88
N ALA A 348 25.29 -25.60 -11.28
CA ALA A 348 25.38 -25.08 -9.93
C ALA A 348 25.29 -26.15 -8.84
N LEU A 349 24.36 -27.09 -8.99
CA LEU A 349 23.98 -28.05 -7.95
C LEU A 349 24.50 -29.47 -8.21
N GLY A 350 25.10 -29.76 -9.38
CA GLY A 350 25.41 -31.09 -9.85
C GLY A 350 24.22 -31.79 -10.53
N PRO A 351 24.47 -32.91 -11.23
CA PRO A 351 23.46 -33.51 -12.11
C PRO A 351 22.23 -34.04 -11.36
N GLU A 352 22.39 -34.71 -10.22
CA GLU A 352 21.26 -35.31 -9.47
C GLU A 352 20.45 -34.26 -8.71
N ALA A 353 21.11 -33.45 -7.88
CA ALA A 353 20.43 -32.39 -7.12
C ALA A 353 19.83 -31.34 -8.06
N GLY A 354 20.52 -30.99 -9.15
CA GLY A 354 20.00 -30.07 -10.16
C GLY A 354 18.78 -30.62 -10.87
N ALA A 355 18.75 -31.91 -11.24
CA ALA A 355 17.54 -32.50 -11.84
C ALA A 355 16.34 -32.53 -10.87
N ALA A 356 16.58 -32.88 -9.60
CA ALA A 356 15.56 -32.88 -8.57
C ALA A 356 15.00 -31.45 -8.31
N PHE A 357 15.89 -30.44 -8.29
CA PHE A 357 15.49 -29.03 -8.15
C PHE A 357 14.67 -28.56 -9.36
N CYS A 358 15.11 -28.88 -10.59
CA CYS A 358 14.36 -28.54 -11.81
C CYS A 358 12.96 -29.15 -11.79
N ALA A 359 12.80 -30.41 -11.39
CA ALA A 359 11.51 -31.06 -11.28
C ALA A 359 10.61 -30.37 -10.23
N ALA A 360 11.18 -30.00 -9.06
CA ALA A 360 10.45 -29.34 -7.99
C ALA A 360 9.99 -27.93 -8.34
N TYR A 361 10.81 -27.17 -9.06
CA TYR A 361 10.54 -25.77 -9.41
C TYR A 361 10.09 -25.56 -10.86
N GLY A 362 9.73 -26.62 -11.55
CA GLY A 362 9.17 -26.55 -12.89
C GLY A 362 10.11 -26.06 -13.99
N VAL A 363 11.41 -26.26 -13.81
CA VAL A 363 12.42 -25.83 -14.79
C VAL A 363 12.57 -26.89 -15.87
N THR A 364 12.22 -26.54 -17.12
CA THR A 364 12.26 -27.43 -18.29
C THR A 364 13.13 -26.86 -19.40
N GLU A 365 13.45 -27.66 -20.42
CA GLU A 365 14.25 -27.20 -21.57
C GLU A 365 13.46 -26.20 -22.45
N GLU A 366 12.12 -26.27 -22.46
CA GLU A 366 11.24 -25.32 -23.15
C GLU A 366 11.12 -24.00 -22.40
N GLY A 367 11.27 -24.03 -21.08
CA GLY A 367 11.05 -22.88 -20.19
C GLY A 367 9.57 -22.51 -20.04
N ASN A 368 9.31 -21.54 -19.15
CA ASN A 368 8.00 -20.88 -19.01
C ASN A 368 8.09 -19.37 -19.28
N PHE A 369 9.27 -18.88 -19.65
CA PHE A 369 9.55 -17.49 -19.94
C PHE A 369 10.35 -17.36 -21.25
N GLU A 370 10.68 -16.13 -21.66
CA GLU A 370 11.35 -15.83 -22.92
C GLU A 370 12.68 -16.60 -23.09
N HIS A 371 13.05 -16.87 -24.31
CA HIS A 371 14.31 -17.53 -24.73
C HIS A 371 14.57 -18.91 -24.08
N GLY A 372 13.51 -19.66 -23.74
CA GLY A 372 13.64 -20.98 -23.10
C GLY A 372 14.14 -20.93 -21.67
N THR A 373 13.99 -19.80 -21.00
CA THR A 373 14.30 -19.63 -19.58
C THR A 373 13.08 -19.95 -18.72
N THR A 374 13.30 -20.20 -17.42
CA THR A 374 12.22 -20.48 -16.48
C THR A 374 12.28 -19.55 -15.28
N HIS A 375 11.16 -18.88 -14.97
CA HIS A 375 10.91 -18.33 -13.67
C HIS A 375 10.44 -19.45 -12.73
N LEU A 376 10.99 -19.50 -11.51
CA LEU A 376 10.80 -20.60 -10.57
C LEU A 376 9.38 -20.60 -9.98
N VAL A 377 8.73 -21.77 -10.04
CA VAL A 377 7.42 -22.03 -9.44
C VAL A 377 7.52 -23.29 -8.59
N ASP A 378 7.28 -23.21 -7.30
CA ASP A 378 7.25 -24.41 -6.45
C ASP A 378 6.01 -25.26 -6.78
N ARG A 379 6.26 -26.41 -7.43
CA ARG A 379 5.25 -27.38 -7.85
C ARG A 379 5.03 -28.49 -6.83
N THR A 380 5.83 -28.48 -5.78
CA THR A 380 5.72 -29.45 -4.69
C THR A 380 4.88 -28.86 -3.55
N ARG A 381 4.48 -29.67 -2.61
CA ARG A 381 3.96 -29.25 -1.32
C ARG A 381 4.90 -29.69 -0.19
N ASP A 382 6.17 -29.87 -0.54
CA ASP A 382 7.20 -30.27 0.41
C ASP A 382 7.44 -29.16 1.44
N PRO A 383 7.92 -29.49 2.65
CA PRO A 383 8.33 -28.52 3.64
C PRO A 383 9.34 -27.52 3.05
N ARG A 384 9.19 -26.23 3.41
CA ARG A 384 10.07 -25.18 2.87
C ARG A 384 11.55 -25.41 3.22
N SER A 385 11.83 -26.05 4.36
CA SER A 385 13.18 -26.42 4.79
C SER A 385 13.85 -27.41 3.83
N GLU A 386 13.09 -28.25 3.16
CA GLU A 386 13.61 -29.12 2.11
C GLU A 386 14.15 -28.26 0.95
N ARG A 387 15.27 -28.63 0.39
CA ARG A 387 16.01 -27.88 -0.65
C ARG A 387 16.48 -26.46 -0.23
N SER A 388 16.59 -26.19 1.07
CA SER A 388 17.09 -24.89 1.54
C SER A 388 18.53 -24.63 1.16
N ALA A 389 19.37 -25.68 1.11
CA ALA A 389 20.76 -25.60 0.70
C ALA A 389 20.90 -25.29 -0.80
N GLU A 390 20.08 -25.90 -1.64
CA GLU A 390 20.04 -25.67 -3.08
C GLU A 390 19.58 -24.24 -3.40
N ARG A 391 18.51 -23.77 -2.74
CA ARG A 391 18.07 -22.37 -2.88
C ARG A 391 19.14 -21.38 -2.44
N ALA A 392 19.86 -21.67 -1.35
CA ALA A 392 20.95 -20.82 -0.90
C ALA A 392 22.11 -20.77 -1.90
N ALA A 393 22.48 -21.92 -2.49
CA ALA A 393 23.53 -22.02 -3.51
C ALA A 393 23.16 -21.23 -4.78
N LEU A 394 21.93 -21.41 -5.27
CA LEU A 394 21.44 -20.68 -6.45
C LEU A 394 21.32 -19.16 -6.17
N ARG A 395 20.87 -18.76 -4.99
CA ARG A 395 20.86 -17.34 -4.59
C ARG A 395 22.26 -16.73 -4.60
N ALA A 396 23.27 -17.47 -4.10
CA ALA A 396 24.67 -17.01 -4.11
C ALA A 396 25.22 -16.84 -5.53
N ILE A 397 24.77 -17.65 -6.48
CA ILE A 397 25.12 -17.50 -7.90
C ILE A 397 24.37 -16.30 -8.50
N ARG A 398 23.06 -16.19 -8.26
CA ARG A 398 22.24 -15.08 -8.75
C ARG A 398 22.76 -13.72 -8.27
N SER A 399 23.27 -13.63 -7.04
CA SER A 399 23.82 -12.38 -6.49
C SER A 399 25.05 -11.85 -7.23
N ARG A 400 25.62 -12.62 -8.17
CA ARG A 400 26.73 -12.18 -9.05
C ARG A 400 26.23 -11.61 -10.38
N ARG A 401 24.95 -11.79 -10.70
CA ARG A 401 24.28 -11.15 -11.84
C ARG A 401 24.10 -9.67 -11.56
N VAL A 402 23.93 -8.85 -12.59
CA VAL A 402 23.53 -7.45 -12.42
C VAL A 402 22.13 -7.39 -11.81
N PRO A 403 21.95 -6.82 -10.62
CA PRO A 403 20.64 -6.74 -10.00
C PRO A 403 19.74 -5.72 -10.72
N PRO A 404 18.40 -5.83 -10.56
CA PRO A 404 17.49 -4.79 -10.98
C PRO A 404 17.78 -3.44 -10.31
N GLY A 405 17.45 -2.35 -10.99
CA GLY A 405 17.54 -1.01 -10.41
C GLY A 405 16.72 -0.89 -9.13
N THR A 406 17.25 -0.18 -8.14
CA THR A 406 16.52 0.10 -6.90
C THR A 406 16.19 1.58 -6.85
N ASP A 407 14.91 1.93 -6.74
CA ASP A 407 14.49 3.29 -6.46
C ASP A 407 14.71 3.59 -4.98
N ARG A 408 15.70 4.43 -4.71
CA ARG A 408 16.23 4.69 -3.35
C ARG A 408 15.47 5.75 -2.58
N LYS A 409 14.41 6.32 -3.12
CA LYS A 409 13.53 7.19 -2.34
C LYS A 409 12.83 6.39 -1.23
N ARG A 410 12.45 7.05 -0.16
CA ARG A 410 11.65 6.51 0.94
C ARG A 410 10.34 7.26 0.96
N VAL A 411 9.25 6.58 0.65
CA VAL A 411 7.89 7.14 0.67
C VAL A 411 7.31 6.92 2.05
N ALA A 412 6.71 7.94 2.66
CA ALA A 412 6.23 7.91 4.04
C ALA A 412 5.14 6.85 4.25
N SER A 413 4.11 6.82 3.40
CA SER A 413 3.03 5.82 3.45
C SER A 413 3.55 4.40 3.25
N TRP A 414 4.47 4.17 2.32
CA TRP A 414 5.00 2.83 2.04
C TRP A 414 5.84 2.29 3.21
N ASN A 415 6.65 3.17 3.82
CA ASN A 415 7.36 2.82 5.05
C ASN A 415 6.41 2.58 6.23
N ALA A 416 5.33 3.35 6.33
CA ALA A 416 4.31 3.14 7.35
C ALA A 416 3.57 1.80 7.18
N TRP A 417 3.26 1.37 5.94
CA TRP A 417 2.71 0.03 5.69
C TRP A 417 3.72 -1.07 6.02
N ALA A 418 5.00 -0.88 5.73
CA ALA A 418 6.05 -1.81 6.15
C ALA A 418 6.12 -1.91 7.69
N VAL A 419 6.02 -0.78 8.41
CA VAL A 419 5.93 -0.75 9.87
C VAL A 419 4.73 -1.55 10.38
N SER A 420 3.52 -1.32 9.82
CA SER A 420 2.32 -2.08 10.18
C SER A 420 2.50 -3.58 9.95
N GLY A 421 3.04 -3.97 8.77
CA GLY A 421 3.32 -5.37 8.44
C GLY A 421 4.27 -6.03 9.42
N LEU A 422 5.41 -5.38 9.69
CA LEU A 422 6.42 -5.85 10.64
C LEU A 422 5.89 -5.92 12.08
N ALA A 423 5.12 -4.91 12.51
CA ALA A 423 4.56 -4.88 13.86
C ALA A 423 3.52 -5.99 14.07
N ARG A 424 2.61 -6.18 13.12
CA ARG A 424 1.60 -7.24 13.16
C ARG A 424 2.23 -8.62 13.09
N ALA A 425 3.15 -8.84 12.13
CA ALA A 425 3.87 -10.11 12.00
C ALA A 425 4.72 -10.41 13.23
N GLY A 426 5.51 -9.45 13.70
CA GLY A 426 6.35 -9.60 14.88
C GLY A 426 5.55 -9.93 16.14
N SER A 427 4.39 -9.27 16.33
CA SER A 427 3.48 -9.54 17.45
C SER A 427 2.88 -10.94 17.40
N VAL A 428 2.43 -11.38 16.21
CA VAL A 428 1.77 -12.67 16.03
C VAL A 428 2.75 -13.84 16.08
N LEU A 429 3.92 -13.68 15.46
CA LEU A 429 4.95 -14.72 15.38
C LEU A 429 5.91 -14.72 16.60
N GLY A 430 5.78 -13.76 17.52
CA GLY A 430 6.65 -13.64 18.67
C GLY A 430 8.07 -13.18 18.34
N ASP A 431 8.25 -12.42 17.25
CA ASP A 431 9.58 -11.97 16.77
C ASP A 431 9.88 -10.54 17.21
N ALA A 432 10.65 -10.42 18.30
CA ALA A 432 11.05 -9.13 18.88
C ALA A 432 11.93 -8.30 17.92
N ALA A 433 12.69 -8.95 17.02
CA ALA A 433 13.53 -8.24 16.06
C ALA A 433 12.69 -7.51 15.00
N MET A 434 11.60 -8.13 14.54
CA MET A 434 10.63 -7.46 13.65
C MET A 434 9.98 -6.26 14.34
N LEU A 435 9.63 -6.37 15.63
CA LEU A 435 9.07 -5.25 16.41
C LEU A 435 10.06 -4.10 16.58
N ALA A 436 11.32 -4.42 16.87
CA ALA A 436 12.37 -3.42 16.99
C ALA A 436 12.63 -2.67 15.68
N GLU A 437 12.63 -3.39 14.55
CA GLU A 437 12.80 -2.85 13.20
C GLU A 437 11.61 -1.96 12.79
N ALA A 438 10.38 -2.41 13.07
CA ALA A 438 9.18 -1.62 12.88
C ALA A 438 9.26 -0.29 13.66
N GLY A 439 9.64 -0.35 14.93
CA GLY A 439 9.82 0.84 15.77
C GLY A 439 10.94 1.76 15.27
N ALA A 440 12.05 1.21 14.78
CA ALA A 440 13.15 2.00 14.22
C ALA A 440 12.73 2.70 12.91
N THR A 441 12.00 2.01 12.05
CA THR A 441 11.47 2.59 10.79
C THR A 441 10.45 3.69 11.08
N ALA A 442 9.55 3.49 12.04
CA ALA A 442 8.59 4.53 12.44
C ALA A 442 9.30 5.78 12.99
N ARG A 443 10.32 5.61 13.86
CA ARG A 443 11.14 6.73 14.35
C ARG A 443 11.83 7.48 13.22
N PHE A 444 12.38 6.77 12.23
CA PHE A 444 12.97 7.42 11.05
C PHE A 444 11.94 8.33 10.35
N VAL A 445 10.72 7.87 10.11
CA VAL A 445 9.67 8.68 9.49
C VAL A 445 9.32 9.89 10.36
N LEU A 446 9.16 9.71 11.66
CA LEU A 446 8.78 10.76 12.61
C LEU A 446 9.87 11.82 12.82
N GLU A 447 11.15 11.46 12.72
CA GLU A 447 12.28 12.34 13.03
C GLU A 447 12.89 12.97 11.78
N ARG A 448 12.87 12.26 10.62
CA ARG A 448 13.58 12.67 9.41
C ARG A 448 12.64 13.13 8.29
N MET A 449 11.38 12.72 8.31
CA MET A 449 10.39 13.06 7.29
C MET A 449 9.37 14.09 7.83
N ARG A 450 9.86 15.09 8.55
CA ARG A 450 9.11 16.28 8.99
C ARG A 450 9.83 17.55 8.58
N ASP A 451 9.07 18.58 8.24
CA ASP A 451 9.62 19.92 8.02
C ASP A 451 9.84 20.67 9.34
N GLU A 452 10.36 21.89 9.25
CA GLU A 452 10.63 22.76 10.41
C GLU A 452 9.37 23.11 11.23
N ARG A 453 8.17 22.94 10.65
CA ARG A 453 6.88 23.15 11.32
C ARG A 453 6.31 21.85 11.90
N GLY A 454 7.03 20.74 11.79
CA GLY A 454 6.60 19.42 12.24
C GLY A 454 5.63 18.70 11.29
N ARG A 455 5.34 19.26 10.08
CA ARG A 455 4.44 18.65 9.11
C ARG A 455 5.12 17.46 8.43
N LEU A 456 4.37 16.38 8.27
CA LEU A 456 4.86 15.19 7.57
C LEU A 456 5.25 15.53 6.13
N LEU A 457 6.38 15.00 5.69
CA LEU A 457 6.87 15.05 4.31
C LEU A 457 6.60 13.71 3.61
N HIS A 458 6.33 13.78 2.30
CA HIS A 458 5.94 12.62 1.52
C HIS A 458 7.13 11.70 1.18
N VAL A 459 8.23 12.30 0.74
CA VAL A 459 9.41 11.56 0.25
C VAL A 459 10.66 12.01 0.97
N TYR A 460 11.58 11.07 1.18
CA TYR A 460 12.93 11.31 1.68
C TYR A 460 13.96 10.60 0.79
N ASP A 461 15.04 11.30 0.43
CA ASP A 461 16.20 10.74 -0.26
C ASP A 461 17.51 11.32 0.29
N ASP A 462 18.62 11.19 -0.47
CA ASP A 462 19.93 11.68 -0.05
C ASP A 462 19.98 13.23 0.07
N GLY A 463 19.03 13.94 -0.54
CA GLY A 463 18.85 15.40 -0.40
C GLY A 463 18.02 15.82 0.80
N GLY A 464 17.43 14.88 1.54
CA GLY A 464 16.54 15.14 2.67
C GLY A 464 15.06 14.89 2.36
N GLY A 465 14.18 15.33 3.26
CA GLY A 465 12.73 15.22 3.07
C GLY A 465 12.17 16.32 2.18
N ARG A 466 11.17 15.99 1.35
CA ARG A 466 10.49 16.92 0.45
C ARG A 466 9.05 16.55 0.15
N GLY A 467 8.32 17.52 -0.39
CA GLY A 467 6.88 17.38 -0.62
C GLY A 467 6.09 17.30 0.69
N LEU A 468 4.99 18.03 0.82
CA LEU A 468 4.12 17.83 1.98
C LEU A 468 3.44 16.47 1.88
N GLY A 469 3.31 15.81 3.02
CA GLY A 469 2.62 14.52 3.10
C GLY A 469 1.17 14.63 2.67
N PHE A 470 0.72 13.58 2.00
CA PHE A 470 -0.66 13.39 1.56
C PHE A 470 -1.48 12.67 2.64
N LEU A 471 -2.80 12.58 2.41
CA LEU A 471 -3.69 11.86 3.32
C LEU A 471 -3.25 10.41 3.55
N GLU A 472 -2.76 9.74 2.49
CA GLU A 472 -2.27 8.36 2.59
C GLU A 472 -1.07 8.23 3.53
N ASP A 473 -0.16 9.22 3.55
CA ASP A 473 0.99 9.21 4.45
C ASP A 473 0.55 9.34 5.92
N ALA A 474 -0.34 10.30 6.18
CA ALA A 474 -0.86 10.52 7.52
C ALA A 474 -1.70 9.33 8.02
N ALA A 475 -2.56 8.76 7.16
CA ALA A 475 -3.43 7.63 7.48
C ALA A 475 -2.63 6.34 7.71
N ALA A 476 -1.65 6.06 6.84
CA ALA A 476 -0.77 4.91 7.00
C ALA A 476 0.08 5.01 8.28
N LEU A 477 0.66 6.19 8.54
CA LEU A 477 1.47 6.42 9.73
C LEU A 477 0.65 6.33 11.02
N LEU A 478 -0.59 6.85 11.04
CA LEU A 478 -1.52 6.69 12.16
C LEU A 478 -1.79 5.20 12.44
N GLY A 479 -2.10 4.44 11.40
CA GLY A 479 -2.28 2.98 11.51
C GLY A 479 -1.04 2.28 12.06
N ALA A 480 0.13 2.62 11.54
CA ALA A 480 1.42 2.03 11.92
C ALA A 480 1.78 2.26 13.40
N VAL A 481 1.63 3.48 13.89
CA VAL A 481 1.94 3.78 15.31
C VAL A 481 0.93 3.15 16.26
N LEU A 482 -0.34 3.01 15.84
CA LEU A 482 -1.34 2.28 16.62
C LEU A 482 -1.07 0.76 16.62
N ASP A 483 -0.51 0.21 15.55
CA ASP A 483 -0.09 -1.19 15.49
C ASP A 483 1.15 -1.43 16.37
N LEU A 484 2.11 -0.50 16.41
CA LEU A 484 3.24 -0.54 17.34
C LEU A 484 2.79 -0.47 18.81
N PHE A 485 1.84 0.42 19.12
CA PHE A 485 1.25 0.50 20.46
C PHE A 485 0.58 -0.81 20.86
N ARG A 486 -0.28 -1.36 19.98
CA ARG A 486 -0.95 -2.64 20.21
C ARG A 486 0.04 -3.79 20.40
N ALA A 487 1.10 -3.84 19.61
CA ALA A 487 2.13 -4.87 19.68
C ALA A 487 3.00 -4.78 20.94
N GLY A 488 2.97 -3.65 21.64
CA GLY A 488 3.85 -3.39 22.78
C GLY A 488 5.30 -3.17 22.35
N ALA A 489 5.50 -2.61 21.16
CA ALA A 489 6.83 -2.29 20.67
C ALA A 489 7.53 -1.25 21.55
N PRO A 490 8.88 -1.29 21.68
CA PRO A 490 9.62 -0.31 22.47
C PRO A 490 9.26 1.13 22.12
N ALA A 491 9.03 1.96 23.14
CA ALA A 491 8.49 3.30 23.01
C ALA A 491 9.28 4.21 22.04
N ALA A 492 8.59 5.15 21.43
CA ALA A 492 9.18 6.27 20.70
C ALA A 492 9.47 7.40 21.70
N GLY A 493 10.67 7.43 22.26
CA GLY A 493 11.04 8.45 23.26
C GLY A 493 10.18 8.40 24.54
N GLU A 494 10.07 9.53 25.24
CA GLU A 494 9.33 9.63 26.50
C GLU A 494 7.80 9.63 26.33
N ALA A 495 7.30 10.10 25.17
CA ALA A 495 5.86 10.26 24.93
C ALA A 495 5.12 8.94 24.63
N GLY A 496 5.80 7.95 24.07
CA GLY A 496 5.20 6.67 23.68
C GLY A 496 4.33 6.75 22.40
N TRP A 497 4.00 5.57 21.84
CA TRP A 497 3.32 5.46 20.55
C TRP A 497 1.90 6.03 20.54
N LEU A 498 1.16 5.92 21.63
CA LEU A 498 -0.22 6.42 21.68
C LEU A 498 -0.29 7.95 21.63
N ALA A 499 0.62 8.65 22.34
CA ALA A 499 0.69 10.11 22.27
C ALA A 499 1.03 10.59 20.84
N VAL A 500 1.94 9.89 20.16
CA VAL A 500 2.26 10.13 18.75
C VAL A 500 1.02 9.89 17.86
N ALA A 501 0.25 8.83 18.11
CA ALA A 501 -0.99 8.58 17.38
C ALA A 501 -2.01 9.70 17.54
N VAL A 502 -2.16 10.25 18.75
CA VAL A 502 -3.05 11.39 19.04
C VAL A 502 -2.61 12.65 18.31
N GLU A 503 -1.30 12.91 18.24
CA GLU A 503 -0.74 14.02 17.48
C GLU A 503 -1.04 13.88 15.99
N ILE A 504 -0.75 12.71 15.39
CA ILE A 504 -1.00 12.45 13.96
C ILE A 504 -2.48 12.54 13.64
N ALA A 505 -3.37 11.97 14.47
CA ALA A 505 -4.81 12.03 14.26
C ALA A 505 -5.34 13.48 14.31
N THR A 506 -4.79 14.31 15.21
CA THR A 506 -5.14 15.74 15.31
C THR A 506 -4.71 16.48 14.04
N ASP A 507 -3.47 16.30 13.58
CA ASP A 507 -2.95 16.94 12.38
C ASP A 507 -3.71 16.48 11.12
N LEU A 508 -4.03 15.18 11.03
CA LEU A 508 -4.81 14.60 9.93
C LEU A 508 -6.19 15.29 9.80
N VAL A 509 -6.94 15.37 10.89
CA VAL A 509 -8.26 16.03 10.86
C VAL A 509 -8.12 17.51 10.53
N MET A 510 -7.15 18.21 11.11
CA MET A 510 -6.97 19.65 10.90
C MET A 510 -6.63 19.99 9.45
N ARG A 511 -5.84 19.16 8.77
CA ARG A 511 -5.28 19.48 7.45
C ARG A 511 -6.03 18.86 6.27
N PHE A 512 -6.72 17.74 6.47
CA PHE A 512 -7.31 16.98 5.37
C PHE A 512 -8.85 16.97 5.39
N TRP A 513 -9.48 17.15 6.58
CA TRP A 513 -10.92 17.15 6.71
C TRP A 513 -11.55 18.46 6.23
N ASP A 514 -12.53 18.32 5.36
CA ASP A 514 -13.42 19.41 4.96
C ASP A 514 -14.82 19.15 5.52
N ALA A 515 -15.27 20.02 6.41
CA ALA A 515 -16.54 19.84 7.11
C ALA A 515 -17.75 20.14 6.18
N ASP A 516 -17.62 21.03 5.22
CA ASP A 516 -18.71 21.40 4.30
C ASP A 516 -18.96 20.29 3.28
N GLU A 517 -17.87 19.71 2.76
CA GLU A 517 -17.92 18.59 1.81
C GLU A 517 -18.12 17.23 2.52
N ALA A 518 -17.93 17.14 3.83
CA ALA A 518 -17.86 15.90 4.60
C ALA A 518 -16.87 14.89 3.99
N GLU A 519 -15.65 15.37 3.69
CA GLU A 519 -14.64 14.67 2.93
C GLU A 519 -13.24 14.80 3.55
N LEU A 520 -12.42 13.75 3.39
CA LEU A 520 -10.98 13.77 3.59
C LEU A 520 -10.31 13.85 2.21
N PHE A 521 -9.75 15.00 1.88
CA PHE A 521 -9.08 15.21 0.60
C PHE A 521 -7.68 14.62 0.58
N LEU A 522 -7.18 14.26 -0.61
CA LEU A 522 -5.85 13.66 -0.78
C LEU A 522 -4.74 14.64 -0.38
N SER A 523 -4.84 15.91 -0.82
CA SER A 523 -3.84 16.95 -0.51
C SER A 523 -4.21 17.70 0.76
N PRO A 524 -3.22 18.19 1.55
CA PRO A 524 -3.49 19.02 2.71
C PRO A 524 -4.06 20.40 2.31
N SER A 525 -4.84 21.02 3.19
CA SER A 525 -5.47 22.34 2.93
C SER A 525 -4.46 23.50 2.87
N ASP A 526 -3.28 23.31 3.43
CA ASP A 526 -2.16 24.26 3.46
C ASP A 526 -1.06 23.90 2.43
N GLY A 527 -1.37 23.03 1.46
CA GLY A 527 -0.50 22.62 0.38
C GLY A 527 -0.62 23.46 -0.90
N GLU A 528 -0.04 22.98 -2.01
CA GLU A 528 -0.16 23.58 -3.33
C GLU A 528 -1.63 23.52 -3.81
N ALA A 529 -2.13 24.65 -4.31
CA ALA A 529 -3.45 24.71 -4.90
C ALA A 529 -3.42 24.20 -6.35
N LEU A 530 -3.99 23.05 -6.61
CA LEU A 530 -4.26 22.54 -7.95
C LEU A 530 -5.58 23.13 -8.50
N VAL A 531 -5.84 22.94 -9.80
CA VAL A 531 -7.09 23.37 -10.44
C VAL A 531 -8.35 22.74 -9.80
N HIS A 532 -8.16 21.62 -9.13
CA HIS A 532 -9.13 20.94 -8.29
C HIS A 532 -8.37 20.16 -7.21
N ARG A 533 -8.87 20.19 -5.96
CA ARG A 533 -8.31 19.38 -4.86
C ARG A 533 -8.78 17.93 -5.01
N PRO A 534 -7.88 16.98 -5.30
CA PRO A 534 -8.31 15.61 -5.61
C PRO A 534 -8.77 14.86 -4.36
N ARG A 535 -9.70 13.93 -4.57
CA ARG A 535 -10.14 12.95 -3.56
C ARG A 535 -9.31 11.68 -3.67
N PRO A 536 -9.22 10.90 -2.58
CA PRO A 536 -8.58 9.57 -2.62
C PRO A 536 -9.23 8.68 -3.69
N GLU A 537 -8.40 7.83 -4.30
CA GLU A 537 -8.88 6.81 -5.23
C GLU A 537 -9.55 5.63 -4.49
N PRO A 538 -10.41 4.86 -5.16
CA PRO A 538 -10.90 3.58 -4.66
C PRO A 538 -9.75 2.64 -4.28
N ASP A 539 -10.04 1.61 -3.47
CA ASP A 539 -9.06 0.58 -3.14
C ASP A 539 -8.52 -0.09 -4.42
N GLY A 540 -7.21 -0.26 -4.47
CA GLY A 540 -6.48 -0.88 -5.56
C GLY A 540 -5.33 -1.73 -5.03
N ALA A 541 -4.11 -1.46 -5.49
CA ALA A 541 -2.89 -2.02 -4.89
C ALA A 541 -2.66 -1.49 -3.47
N THR A 542 -3.13 -0.28 -3.20
CA THR A 542 -3.08 0.37 -1.88
C THR A 542 -4.48 0.66 -1.35
N PRO A 543 -4.65 0.79 -0.02
CA PRO A 543 -5.94 1.04 0.60
C PRO A 543 -6.49 2.44 0.24
N HIS A 544 -7.81 2.57 0.17
CA HIS A 544 -8.49 3.87 0.11
C HIS A 544 -8.05 4.76 1.29
N ALA A 545 -7.36 5.86 1.01
CA ALA A 545 -6.71 6.66 2.06
C ALA A 545 -7.70 7.21 3.11
N ALA A 546 -8.89 7.69 2.70
CA ALA A 546 -9.90 8.15 3.64
C ALA A 546 -10.51 7.00 4.46
N GLY A 547 -10.62 5.79 3.89
CA GLY A 547 -11.05 4.60 4.63
C GLY A 547 -10.01 4.18 5.67
N GLN A 548 -8.74 4.21 5.32
CA GLN A 548 -7.64 3.92 6.23
C GLN A 548 -7.54 4.98 7.35
N ALA A 549 -7.72 6.26 7.01
CA ALA A 549 -7.81 7.35 8.00
C ALA A 549 -8.97 7.12 8.97
N ALA A 550 -10.15 6.71 8.46
CA ALA A 550 -11.32 6.42 9.30
C ALA A 550 -11.05 5.27 10.30
N VAL A 551 -10.43 4.17 9.86
CA VAL A 551 -10.02 3.08 10.76
C VAL A 551 -9.05 3.59 11.83
N GLY A 552 -8.03 4.36 11.43
CA GLY A 552 -7.06 4.94 12.38
C GLY A 552 -7.70 5.90 13.38
N LEU A 553 -8.59 6.79 12.91
CA LEU A 553 -9.31 7.74 13.75
C LEU A 553 -10.23 7.04 14.76
N LEU A 554 -10.97 6.00 14.37
CA LEU A 554 -11.80 5.20 15.29
C LEU A 554 -10.97 4.54 16.39
N ARG A 555 -9.84 3.96 16.03
CA ARG A 555 -8.91 3.33 16.99
C ARG A 555 -8.32 4.35 17.96
N ALA A 556 -7.85 5.49 17.44
CA ALA A 556 -7.31 6.58 18.26
C ALA A 556 -8.39 7.23 19.13
N ALA A 557 -9.60 7.45 18.58
CA ALA A 557 -10.75 8.02 19.31
C ALA A 557 -11.14 7.16 20.51
N ALA A 558 -11.23 5.85 20.33
CA ALA A 558 -11.56 4.91 21.39
C ALA A 558 -10.53 4.96 22.54
N LEU A 559 -9.23 5.03 22.22
CA LEU A 559 -8.17 5.08 23.23
C LEU A 559 -8.06 6.43 23.93
N ALA A 560 -8.24 7.53 23.19
CA ALA A 560 -8.05 8.90 23.69
C ALA A 560 -9.36 9.58 24.16
N GLY A 561 -10.51 8.92 24.07
CA GLY A 561 -11.80 9.48 24.46
C GLY A 561 -12.28 10.62 23.54
N ARG A 562 -11.90 10.64 22.24
CA ARG A 562 -12.13 11.73 21.30
C ARG A 562 -13.38 11.48 20.43
N ARG A 563 -14.55 11.80 20.97
CA ARG A 563 -15.85 11.66 20.27
C ARG A 563 -15.97 12.54 19.02
N ASP A 564 -15.27 13.65 18.97
CA ASP A 564 -15.22 14.52 17.79
C ASP A 564 -14.63 13.80 16.56
N TRP A 565 -13.66 12.91 16.73
CA TRP A 565 -13.11 12.09 15.65
C TRP A 565 -14.11 11.01 15.19
N GLU A 566 -14.87 10.41 16.11
CA GLU A 566 -15.96 9.49 15.74
C GLU A 566 -17.01 10.19 14.86
N GLN A 567 -17.37 11.44 15.19
CA GLN A 567 -18.30 12.26 14.39
C GLN A 567 -17.76 12.59 13.00
N VAL A 568 -16.45 12.86 12.87
CA VAL A 568 -15.80 13.05 11.56
C VAL A 568 -15.96 11.78 10.73
N VAL A 569 -15.66 10.61 11.31
CA VAL A 569 -15.78 9.31 10.60
C VAL A 569 -17.25 9.02 10.23
N GLU A 570 -18.20 9.24 11.12
CA GLU A 570 -19.63 9.04 10.83
C GLU A 570 -20.08 9.89 9.62
N ARG A 571 -19.70 11.16 9.58
CA ARG A 571 -20.01 12.07 8.47
C ARG A 571 -19.34 11.63 7.17
N LEU A 572 -18.08 11.23 7.23
CA LEU A 572 -17.34 10.67 6.10
C LEU A 572 -18.02 9.42 5.54
N LEU A 573 -18.34 8.44 6.38
CA LEU A 573 -19.00 7.19 5.97
C LEU A 573 -20.38 7.47 5.34
N ARG A 574 -21.16 8.37 5.92
CA ARG A 574 -22.44 8.80 5.36
C ARG A 574 -22.29 9.40 3.96
N SER A 575 -21.26 10.22 3.75
CA SER A 575 -20.98 10.82 2.44
C SER A 575 -20.52 9.82 1.40
N HIS A 576 -19.88 8.70 1.80
CA HIS A 576 -19.43 7.61 0.93
C HIS A 576 -20.43 6.46 0.78
N ALA A 577 -21.57 6.48 1.48
CA ALA A 577 -22.52 5.36 1.50
C ALA A 577 -22.98 4.94 0.11
N PHE A 578 -23.27 5.90 -0.78
CA PHE A 578 -23.65 5.63 -2.16
C PHE A 578 -22.52 4.93 -2.97
N ALA A 579 -21.27 5.33 -2.78
CA ALA A 579 -20.14 4.73 -3.46
C ALA A 579 -19.90 3.28 -3.00
N ILE A 580 -19.97 3.04 -1.68
CA ILE A 580 -19.84 1.70 -1.08
C ILE A 580 -20.96 0.78 -1.60
N GLU A 581 -22.20 1.27 -1.71
CA GLU A 581 -23.32 0.48 -2.19
C GLU A 581 -23.22 0.13 -3.68
N ARG A 582 -22.79 1.10 -4.50
CA ARG A 582 -22.76 0.96 -5.97
C ARG A 582 -21.55 0.19 -6.46
N LEU A 583 -20.42 0.30 -5.80
CA LEU A 583 -19.14 -0.32 -6.17
C LEU A 583 -18.47 -0.92 -4.93
N PRO A 584 -19.07 -1.95 -4.31
CA PRO A 584 -18.52 -2.53 -3.07
C PRO A 584 -17.07 -2.99 -3.21
N GLU A 585 -16.73 -3.63 -4.33
CA GLU A 585 -15.38 -4.12 -4.64
C GLU A 585 -14.32 -3.01 -4.76
N GLY A 586 -14.72 -1.76 -5.00
CA GLY A 586 -13.83 -0.60 -5.04
C GLY A 586 -13.65 0.09 -3.69
N HIS A 587 -14.38 -0.33 -2.64
CA HIS A 587 -14.38 0.37 -1.35
C HIS A 587 -14.26 -0.55 -0.12
N PRO A 588 -13.46 -1.65 -0.18
CA PRO A 588 -13.31 -2.59 0.92
C PRO A 588 -12.79 -1.93 2.20
N THR A 589 -11.87 -0.96 2.12
CA THR A 589 -11.33 -0.28 3.30
C THR A 589 -12.35 0.64 3.97
N LEU A 590 -13.19 1.35 3.21
CA LEU A 590 -14.31 2.13 3.77
C LEU A 590 -15.37 1.23 4.43
N ALA A 591 -15.67 0.07 3.84
CA ALA A 591 -16.60 -0.88 4.43
C ALA A 591 -16.06 -1.48 5.75
N ARG A 592 -14.73 -1.70 5.85
CA ARG A 592 -14.09 -2.08 7.13
C ARG A 592 -14.25 -0.98 8.18
N ALA A 593 -14.03 0.28 7.80
CA ALA A 593 -14.25 1.41 8.71
C ALA A 593 -15.70 1.49 9.18
N ALA A 594 -16.66 1.25 8.28
CA ALA A 594 -18.09 1.21 8.61
C ALA A 594 -18.44 0.09 9.61
N ALA A 595 -17.94 -1.12 9.39
CA ALA A 595 -18.13 -2.23 10.31
C ALA A 595 -17.46 -1.99 11.68
N LEU A 596 -16.28 -1.35 11.70
CA LEU A 596 -15.59 -0.98 12.93
C LEU A 596 -16.35 0.11 13.69
N ALA A 597 -16.90 1.11 13.00
CA ALA A 597 -17.70 2.19 13.59
C ALA A 597 -18.94 1.65 14.28
N GLU A 598 -19.63 0.68 13.67
CA GLU A 598 -20.82 0.03 14.24
C GLU A 598 -20.47 -0.89 15.40
N ARG A 599 -19.44 -1.76 15.25
CA ARG A 599 -19.00 -2.70 16.27
C ARG A 599 -18.38 -2.02 17.48
N GLY A 600 -17.67 -0.95 17.25
CA GLY A 600 -16.75 -0.34 18.21
C GLY A 600 -15.41 -1.07 18.33
N VAL A 601 -14.40 -0.36 18.83
CA VAL A 601 -13.06 -0.90 19.10
C VAL A 601 -13.09 -1.65 20.43
N SER A 602 -12.59 -2.90 20.45
CA SER A 602 -12.36 -3.63 21.69
C SER A 602 -11.00 -3.27 22.28
N VAL A 603 -10.94 -3.11 23.58
CA VAL A 603 -9.70 -2.77 24.31
C VAL A 603 -9.46 -3.80 25.39
N ALA A 604 -8.36 -4.54 25.30
CA ALA A 604 -7.86 -5.32 26.42
C ALA A 604 -7.02 -4.43 27.32
N VAL A 605 -7.43 -4.26 28.57
CA VAL A 605 -6.66 -3.56 29.60
C VAL A 605 -5.98 -4.60 30.47
N VAL A 606 -4.64 -4.55 30.54
CA VAL A 606 -3.81 -5.44 31.35
C VAL A 606 -3.12 -4.58 32.42
N ALA A 607 -3.57 -4.72 33.66
CA ALA A 607 -3.04 -4.01 34.80
C ALA A 607 -1.93 -4.81 35.49
N GLY A 608 -0.77 -4.19 35.65
CA GLY A 608 0.43 -4.72 36.32
C GLY A 608 1.70 -4.07 35.81
N GLU A 609 2.83 -4.37 36.43
CA GLU A 609 4.12 -3.82 36.01
C GLU A 609 4.54 -4.35 34.63
N PRO A 610 4.87 -3.45 33.66
CA PRO A 610 5.41 -3.87 32.38
C PRO A 610 6.69 -4.71 32.58
N GLY A 611 6.73 -5.89 31.95
CA GLY A 611 7.86 -6.84 32.12
C GLY A 611 7.60 -7.94 33.15
N ASP A 612 6.56 -7.84 34.00
CA ASP A 612 6.09 -8.99 34.79
C ASP A 612 5.67 -10.12 33.86
N PRO A 613 6.15 -11.37 34.05
CA PRO A 613 5.81 -12.49 33.17
C PRO A 613 4.30 -12.75 33.05
N GLY A 614 3.50 -12.50 34.08
CA GLY A 614 2.04 -12.63 34.03
C GLY A 614 1.41 -11.52 33.19
N VAL A 615 1.91 -10.29 33.26
CA VAL A 615 1.49 -9.17 32.41
C VAL A 615 1.80 -9.49 30.95
N VAL A 616 3.01 -9.96 30.66
CA VAL A 616 3.43 -10.34 29.31
C VAL A 616 2.52 -11.45 28.76
N ALA A 617 2.28 -12.50 29.53
CA ALA A 617 1.43 -13.62 29.11
C ALA A 617 -0.02 -13.20 28.83
N LEU A 618 -0.62 -12.34 29.67
CA LEU A 618 -1.97 -11.80 29.47
C LEU A 618 -2.03 -10.90 28.23
N ALA A 619 -1.04 -10.01 28.04
CA ALA A 619 -0.96 -9.11 26.89
C ALA A 619 -0.78 -9.91 25.58
N ASP A 620 0.09 -10.91 25.54
CA ASP A 620 0.29 -11.77 24.38
C ASP A 620 -0.95 -12.59 24.04
N ARG A 621 -1.64 -13.09 25.05
CA ARG A 621 -2.94 -13.75 24.86
C ARG A 621 -3.97 -12.78 24.28
N ALA A 622 -4.07 -11.56 24.77
CA ALA A 622 -4.96 -10.53 24.26
C ALA A 622 -4.65 -10.18 22.80
N ARG A 623 -3.37 -10.05 22.43
CA ARG A 623 -2.93 -9.78 21.04
C ARG A 623 -3.32 -10.88 20.07
N ARG A 624 -3.24 -12.15 20.50
CA ARG A 624 -3.69 -13.28 19.67
C ARG A 624 -5.21 -13.37 19.55
N LEU A 625 -5.92 -13.00 20.61
CA LEU A 625 -7.37 -13.13 20.70
C LEU A 625 -8.12 -12.05 19.94
N LEU A 626 -7.69 -10.79 20.09
CA LEU A 626 -8.35 -9.62 19.52
C LEU A 626 -7.93 -9.37 18.08
N GLY A 627 -8.82 -8.75 17.29
CA GLY A 627 -8.58 -8.37 15.92
C GLY A 627 -7.49 -7.29 15.79
N PRO A 628 -6.97 -7.07 14.56
CA PRO A 628 -5.88 -6.11 14.33
C PRO A 628 -6.29 -4.66 14.56
N GLU A 629 -7.58 -4.32 14.45
CA GLU A 629 -8.12 -2.98 14.75
C GLU A 629 -8.43 -2.75 16.24
N ASP A 630 -8.40 -3.81 17.06
CA ASP A 630 -8.61 -3.71 18.50
C ASP A 630 -7.29 -3.31 19.21
N ALA A 631 -7.37 -2.88 20.46
CA ALA A 631 -6.24 -2.40 21.20
C ALA A 631 -5.86 -3.28 22.39
N VAL A 632 -4.60 -3.26 22.79
CA VAL A 632 -4.07 -3.86 24.02
C VAL A 632 -3.33 -2.78 24.78
N VAL A 633 -3.86 -2.43 25.95
CA VAL A 633 -3.29 -1.44 26.86
C VAL A 633 -2.63 -2.17 28.01
N VAL A 634 -1.33 -1.98 28.19
CA VAL A 634 -0.58 -2.46 29.36
C VAL A 634 -0.24 -1.26 30.22
N ALA A 635 -0.64 -1.27 31.49
CA ALA A 635 -0.38 -0.15 32.39
C ALA A 635 -0.02 -0.62 33.79
N ALA A 636 1.03 -0.02 34.35
CA ALA A 636 1.31 -0.11 35.78
C ALA A 636 0.26 0.69 36.59
N PRO A 637 -0.04 0.30 37.83
CA PRO A 637 -0.97 1.04 38.67
C PRO A 637 -0.56 2.52 38.81
N GLY A 638 -1.47 3.42 38.47
CA GLY A 638 -1.22 4.88 38.56
C GLY A 638 -0.33 5.48 37.45
N ALA A 639 0.12 4.70 36.47
CA ALA A 639 0.96 5.16 35.36
C ALA A 639 0.32 4.88 33.99
N PRO A 640 -0.71 5.64 33.57
CA PRO A 640 -1.34 5.46 32.28
C PRO A 640 -0.39 5.83 31.14
N PRO A 641 -0.43 5.11 30.00
CA PRO A 641 0.22 5.56 28.78
C PRO A 641 -0.20 6.98 28.41
N ALA A 642 0.74 7.81 27.97
CA ALA A 642 0.43 9.18 27.55
C ALA A 642 -0.54 9.16 26.34
N GLY A 643 -1.57 10.00 26.40
CA GLY A 643 -2.64 10.05 25.40
C GLY A 643 -3.81 9.09 25.65
N LEU A 644 -3.74 8.22 26.66
CA LEU A 644 -4.83 7.33 27.02
C LEU A 644 -5.90 8.07 27.84
N ASP A 645 -7.17 7.87 27.50
CA ASP A 645 -8.29 8.33 28.35
C ASP A 645 -8.20 7.61 29.71
N PRO A 646 -8.12 8.36 30.84
CA PRO A 646 -7.99 7.78 32.17
C PRO A 646 -9.14 6.83 32.55
N SER A 647 -10.30 6.95 31.94
CA SER A 647 -11.47 6.07 32.18
C SER A 647 -11.18 4.58 31.89
N TRP A 648 -10.21 4.31 30.99
CA TRP A 648 -9.80 2.92 30.71
C TRP A 648 -9.13 2.22 31.90
N LEU A 649 -8.53 2.98 32.83
CA LEU A 649 -7.88 2.40 34.00
C LEU A 649 -8.71 2.53 35.28
N ALA A 650 -9.79 3.31 35.23
CA ALA A 650 -10.64 3.54 36.40
C ALA A 650 -11.25 2.21 36.92
N GLY A 651 -10.94 1.84 38.16
CA GLY A 651 -11.40 0.61 38.78
C GLY A 651 -10.78 -0.70 38.24
N ARG A 652 -9.70 -0.60 37.47
CA ARG A 652 -8.99 -1.76 36.91
C ARG A 652 -7.59 -1.86 37.50
N GLU A 653 -7.51 -2.44 38.69
CA GLU A 653 -6.25 -2.66 39.42
C GLU A 653 -5.95 -4.17 39.50
N PRO A 654 -4.67 -4.57 39.74
CA PRO A 654 -4.30 -5.94 39.97
C PRO A 654 -5.12 -6.61 41.06
N VAL A 655 -5.81 -7.71 40.80
CA VAL A 655 -6.68 -8.39 41.74
C VAL A 655 -5.85 -9.33 42.62
N GLY A 656 -5.89 -9.10 43.92
CA GLY A 656 -5.09 -9.88 44.88
C GLY A 656 -3.59 -9.80 44.63
N GLY A 657 -3.10 -8.66 44.13
CA GLY A 657 -1.68 -8.42 43.84
C GLY A 657 -1.17 -9.17 42.59
N ARG A 658 -2.05 -9.77 41.81
CA ARG A 658 -1.72 -10.51 40.55
C ARG A 658 -2.05 -9.66 39.33
N PRO A 659 -1.25 -9.74 38.25
CA PRO A 659 -1.59 -9.18 36.95
C PRO A 659 -3.00 -9.57 36.53
N THR A 660 -3.77 -8.61 36.04
CA THR A 660 -5.19 -8.82 35.73
C THR A 660 -5.56 -8.16 34.41
N ALA A 661 -6.35 -8.85 33.60
CA ALA A 661 -6.82 -8.34 32.31
C ALA A 661 -8.36 -8.24 32.26
N TRP A 662 -8.84 -7.24 31.53
CA TRP A 662 -10.25 -7.06 31.14
C TRP A 662 -10.31 -6.86 29.64
N VAL A 663 -11.32 -7.41 28.98
CA VAL A 663 -11.66 -7.05 27.59
C VAL A 663 -12.90 -6.18 27.64
N CYS A 664 -12.80 -4.96 27.11
CA CYS A 664 -13.85 -3.96 27.14
C CYS A 664 -14.24 -3.52 25.73
N ARG A 665 -15.50 -3.11 25.54
CA ARG A 665 -15.99 -2.46 24.31
C ARG A 665 -17.06 -1.43 24.72
N GLY A 666 -16.82 -0.17 24.41
CA GLY A 666 -17.63 0.93 24.93
C GLY A 666 -17.71 0.88 26.47
N THR A 667 -18.90 0.79 27.03
CA THR A 667 -19.15 0.73 28.49
C THR A 667 -19.17 -0.68 29.06
N SER A 668 -19.11 -1.72 28.21
CA SER A 668 -19.18 -3.13 28.62
C SER A 668 -17.78 -3.71 28.75
N CYS A 669 -17.52 -4.41 29.89
CA CYS A 669 -16.25 -5.10 30.13
C CYS A 669 -16.50 -6.55 30.60
N SER A 670 -15.54 -7.43 30.32
CA SER A 670 -15.48 -8.76 30.90
C SER A 670 -15.26 -8.71 32.42
N LEU A 671 -15.48 -9.84 33.10
CA LEU A 671 -14.95 -10.02 34.45
C LEU A 671 -13.41 -9.98 34.44
N PRO A 672 -12.77 -9.61 35.58
CA PRO A 672 -11.32 -9.63 35.70
C PRO A 672 -10.77 -11.06 35.52
N VAL A 673 -9.68 -11.18 34.76
CA VAL A 673 -9.03 -12.45 34.45
C VAL A 673 -7.54 -12.35 34.84
N THR A 674 -7.07 -13.31 35.64
CA THR A 674 -5.65 -13.40 36.09
C THR A 674 -4.90 -14.57 35.44
N ASP A 675 -5.60 -15.44 34.72
CA ASP A 675 -5.04 -16.59 33.98
C ASP A 675 -5.26 -16.37 32.48
N PRO A 676 -4.19 -16.29 31.67
CA PRO A 676 -4.30 -16.09 30.22
C PRO A 676 -5.23 -17.10 29.52
N GLY A 677 -5.31 -18.36 30.04
CA GLY A 677 -6.18 -19.40 29.47
C GLY A 677 -7.66 -19.08 29.56
N HIS A 678 -8.08 -18.25 30.50
CA HIS A 678 -9.47 -17.82 30.69
C HIS A 678 -9.82 -16.51 29.97
N LEU A 679 -8.85 -15.83 29.35
CA LEU A 679 -9.14 -14.60 28.61
C LEU A 679 -9.91 -14.94 27.33
N ALA A 680 -11.08 -14.34 27.17
CA ALA A 680 -11.96 -14.52 26.03
C ALA A 680 -12.41 -13.16 25.44
N PRO A 681 -12.75 -13.08 24.14
CA PRO A 681 -13.35 -11.87 23.57
C PRO A 681 -14.73 -11.64 24.18
N LEU A 682 -15.19 -10.38 24.15
CA LEU A 682 -16.58 -10.10 24.48
C LEU A 682 -17.51 -10.75 23.45
N ALA A 683 -18.58 -11.36 23.94
CA ALA A 683 -19.64 -11.84 23.07
C ALA A 683 -20.16 -10.70 22.18
N PRO A 684 -20.60 -11.00 20.94
CA PRO A 684 -21.33 -10.01 20.14
C PRO A 684 -22.51 -9.46 20.95
N GLN A 685 -22.71 -8.15 20.92
CA GLN A 685 -23.94 -7.60 21.47
C GLN A 685 -25.10 -8.01 20.53
N PRO A 686 -26.27 -8.43 21.10
CA PRO A 686 -27.42 -8.87 20.31
C PRO A 686 -27.99 -7.77 19.42
#